data_025ce4e08ca641ef1f5f204ac4bfa525
#
_entry.id   025ce4e08ca641ef1f5f204ac4bfa525
#
_cell.length_a   1.000
_cell.length_b   1.000
_cell.length_c   1.000
_cell.angle_alpha   90.00
_cell.angle_beta   90.00
_cell.angle_gamma   90.00
#
_symmetry.space_group_name_H-M   'P 1'
#
loop_
_entity.id
_entity.type
_entity.pdbx_description
1 polymer ?
#
loop_
_entity_poly.entity_id
_entity_poly.type
_entity_poly.pdbx_seq_one_letter_code
_entity_poly.pdbx_strand_id
1 'polypeptide(L)'
;MGLNVDLAENGLDLTIRFSPPFRGLYSRSTPTSVPDGFLPDIVNMDIPSGIPESMIGSTLFATGMTLTGTHTMLATYYSAAGVPTYLGANTTGEVYYWTGSAWTYLLRGLSTSTLWWSDEQVGNVLVITNKNDGIFKYDGTRLLPIGAKHICDMESAEVTWAGTNSADTVNVKQGLQGRKITSTGAAVVVTFTPATALDLIDGIGPTARDYTTADRIKFWVYIDDTTKLDTATTYIRLGNAGDTLYFQLTAANWGSLANGWNHVSVLKSAFAITGVTPVWSTIAKVSFAVDATGANTVNATFDDMYLVYASTMPACSVVTSFKNSLIGMNDTSGTSNVNFARVSAPDDWDVLATFPVAENNGDAIVGGKKYYDQVVVVKDQSAHSIYATVSGTTYPAYRFSQSPITSAYGGASHRSIVEGDGAKLYWWTASDIVMYDGTSVQKVSTEVDPTIAPLATRLWSIVGGRLRAKNQLWWAYTPVGATTNTKVLRYDYAQQAWLPSTGQTLENLMNATSSGSDLLLSITSAGRVLQQGSGTTFDTTAISSSLDLPWVSGPDPERMVRWHEAAVGFADSTGTITVKYRTADHPREMATASYSTAQTLTLSSSSEKGRVFIGARSRWLQLQIINVTGAAFQILPPVTIKAIILKQRY
;
A
#
# COMPACT_ATOMS: atom_id res chain seq x y z
N MET A 1 -35.42 0.87 6.13
CA MET A 1 -36.08 -0.45 6.30
C MET A 1 -37.44 -0.20 6.92
N GLY A 2 -38.49 -0.65 6.26
CA GLY A 2 -39.79 -0.65 6.94
C GLY A 2 -39.90 -1.94 7.77
N LEU A 3 -39.87 -1.83 9.09
CA LEU A 3 -40.38 -2.87 9.94
C LEU A 3 -41.91 -2.73 9.95
N ASN A 4 -42.59 -3.56 9.17
CA ASN A 4 -44.05 -3.59 9.18
C ASN A 4 -44.51 -4.70 10.14
N VAL A 5 -45.31 -4.30 11.10
CA VAL A 5 -45.95 -5.21 12.06
C VAL A 5 -47.44 -5.23 11.77
N ASP A 6 -47.89 -6.30 11.15
CA ASP A 6 -49.31 -6.49 10.83
C ASP A 6 -49.96 -7.41 11.87
N LEU A 7 -51.01 -6.91 12.51
CA LEU A 7 -51.91 -7.73 13.33
C LEU A 7 -53.14 -8.17 12.50
N ALA A 8 -53.43 -9.46 12.52
CA ALA A 8 -54.67 -9.95 11.93
C ALA A 8 -55.90 -9.40 12.71
N GLU A 9 -57.05 -9.45 12.09
CA GLU A 9 -58.33 -8.97 12.66
C GLU A 9 -58.68 -9.58 14.05
N ASN A 10 -58.17 -10.80 14.30
CA ASN A 10 -58.31 -11.45 15.59
C ASN A 10 -57.44 -10.85 16.72
N GLY A 11 -56.52 -9.93 16.36
CA GLY A 11 -55.60 -9.25 17.28
C GLY A 11 -54.55 -10.15 17.93
N LEU A 12 -54.39 -11.40 17.49
CA LEU A 12 -53.46 -12.38 18.06
C LEU A 12 -52.38 -12.83 17.06
N ASP A 13 -52.70 -12.95 15.78
CA ASP A 13 -51.74 -13.35 14.76
C ASP A 13 -50.90 -12.14 14.36
N LEU A 14 -49.59 -12.32 14.45
CA LEU A 14 -48.58 -11.29 14.22
C LEU A 14 -47.75 -11.69 13.00
N THR A 15 -47.59 -10.78 12.08
CA THR A 15 -46.65 -10.92 10.97
C THR A 15 -45.68 -9.74 10.98
N ILE A 16 -44.37 -10.02 11.08
CA ILE A 16 -43.30 -9.04 11.05
C ILE A 16 -42.57 -9.18 9.71
N ARG A 17 -42.36 -8.08 9.00
CA ARG A 17 -41.68 -8.05 7.71
C ARG A 17 -40.49 -7.08 7.76
N PHE A 18 -39.33 -7.57 7.36
CA PHE A 18 -38.15 -6.75 7.11
C PHE A 18 -38.07 -6.46 5.62
N SER A 19 -38.20 -5.20 5.25
CA SER A 19 -38.18 -4.75 3.86
C SER A 19 -36.99 -3.81 3.59
N PRO A 20 -36.41 -3.81 2.38
CA PRO A 20 -35.31 -2.92 2.02
C PRO A 20 -35.77 -1.44 2.05
N PRO A 21 -34.81 -0.49 1.98
CA PRO A 21 -33.38 -0.72 1.83
C PRO A 21 -32.66 -1.05 3.15
N PHE A 22 -31.76 -2.02 3.11
CA PHE A 22 -30.80 -2.23 4.19
C PHE A 22 -29.63 -1.25 4.05
N ARG A 23 -29.07 -0.77 5.18
CA ARG A 23 -28.05 0.31 5.22
C ARG A 23 -26.69 -0.11 5.80
N GLY A 24 -26.45 -1.41 5.99
CA GLY A 24 -25.21 -1.93 6.53
C GLY A 24 -25.18 -2.02 8.06
N LEU A 25 -23.97 -2.08 8.61
CA LEU A 25 -23.73 -2.26 10.03
C LEU A 25 -24.07 -1.01 10.85
N TYR A 26 -24.72 -1.22 11.98
CA TYR A 26 -24.90 -0.25 13.05
C TYR A 26 -24.59 -0.88 14.40
N SER A 27 -23.45 -0.54 14.97
CA SER A 27 -22.97 -1.13 16.22
C SER A 27 -23.00 -0.18 17.42
N ARG A 28 -23.44 1.06 17.22
CA ARG A 28 -23.37 2.14 18.21
C ARG A 28 -24.40 2.03 19.35
N SER A 29 -25.49 1.34 19.12
CA SER A 29 -26.58 1.31 20.08
C SER A 29 -26.79 -0.04 20.75
N THR A 30 -27.66 -0.07 21.78
CA THR A 30 -28.14 -1.33 22.35
C THR A 30 -28.88 -2.15 21.29
N PRO A 31 -28.92 -3.48 21.42
CA PRO A 31 -29.57 -4.36 20.43
C PRO A 31 -31.03 -4.01 20.11
N THR A 32 -31.73 -3.31 21.01
CA THR A 32 -33.14 -2.91 20.86
C THR A 32 -33.33 -1.58 20.14
N SER A 33 -32.28 -0.80 19.93
CA SER A 33 -32.37 0.56 19.38
C SER A 33 -31.59 0.72 18.07
N VAL A 34 -31.42 -0.34 17.31
CA VAL A 34 -30.85 -0.28 15.95
C VAL A 34 -31.84 0.48 15.06
N PRO A 35 -31.40 1.59 14.42
CA PRO A 35 -32.30 2.37 13.57
C PRO A 35 -32.81 1.57 12.38
N ASP A 36 -33.97 1.99 11.88
CA ASP A 36 -34.57 1.36 10.71
C ASP A 36 -33.62 1.30 9.50
N GLY A 37 -33.49 0.13 8.92
CA GLY A 37 -32.63 -0.14 7.78
C GLY A 37 -31.26 -0.69 8.16
N PHE A 38 -30.74 -0.42 9.33
CA PHE A 38 -29.45 -0.91 9.77
C PHE A 38 -29.50 -2.32 10.32
N LEU A 39 -28.34 -2.98 10.32
CA LEU A 39 -28.15 -4.35 10.77
C LEU A 39 -27.22 -4.36 11.99
N PRO A 40 -27.56 -5.08 13.07
CA PRO A 40 -26.71 -5.15 14.25
C PRO A 40 -25.40 -5.92 14.02
N ASP A 41 -25.38 -6.81 13.05
CA ASP A 41 -24.18 -7.49 12.56
C ASP A 41 -24.32 -7.89 11.09
N ILE A 42 -23.24 -7.74 10.33
CA ILE A 42 -23.10 -8.14 8.94
C ILE A 42 -21.62 -8.39 8.65
N VAL A 43 -21.29 -9.53 8.07
CA VAL A 43 -19.91 -9.91 7.75
C VAL A 43 -19.83 -10.54 6.38
N ASN A 44 -18.86 -10.12 5.56
CA ASN A 44 -18.61 -10.65 4.23
C ASN A 44 -19.81 -10.60 3.29
N MET A 45 -20.56 -9.52 3.35
CA MET A 45 -21.71 -9.29 2.47
C MET A 45 -21.61 -7.91 1.82
N ASP A 46 -22.22 -7.76 0.65
CA ASP A 46 -22.49 -6.51 -0.03
C ASP A 46 -23.99 -6.18 0.06
N ILE A 47 -24.34 -4.90 -0.15
CA ILE A 47 -25.74 -4.43 -0.11
C ILE A 47 -26.03 -3.57 -1.34
N PRO A 48 -25.95 -4.12 -2.56
CA PRO A 48 -26.30 -3.36 -3.75
C PRO A 48 -27.77 -2.96 -3.72
N SER A 49 -28.06 -1.70 -3.96
CA SER A 49 -29.44 -1.17 -3.95
C SER A 49 -30.22 -1.49 -2.66
N GLY A 50 -29.53 -1.67 -1.54
CA GLY A 50 -30.15 -1.97 -0.25
C GLY A 50 -30.58 -3.43 -0.07
N ILE A 51 -30.09 -4.36 -0.89
CA ILE A 51 -30.41 -5.80 -0.81
C ILE A 51 -29.14 -6.57 -0.43
N PRO A 52 -29.10 -7.33 0.68
CA PRO A 52 -27.93 -8.10 1.07
C PRO A 52 -27.64 -9.25 0.10
N GLU A 53 -26.40 -9.30 -0.37
CA GLU A 53 -25.88 -10.41 -1.18
C GLU A 53 -24.52 -10.87 -0.67
N SER A 54 -24.09 -12.06 -1.07
CA SER A 54 -22.73 -12.52 -0.76
C SER A 54 -21.68 -11.61 -1.42
N MET A 55 -20.66 -11.29 -0.66
CA MET A 55 -19.51 -10.52 -1.13
C MET A 55 -18.79 -11.25 -2.28
N ILE A 56 -18.34 -10.49 -3.27
CA ILE A 56 -17.41 -10.99 -4.28
C ILE A 56 -16.03 -11.18 -3.64
N GLY A 57 -15.35 -12.25 -3.98
CA GLY A 57 -14.10 -12.66 -3.38
C GLY A 57 -12.86 -11.99 -3.96
N SER A 58 -11.79 -12.75 -3.96
CA SER A 58 -10.52 -12.37 -4.55
C SER A 58 -9.87 -13.56 -5.25
N THR A 59 -9.19 -13.29 -6.35
CA THR A 59 -8.45 -14.30 -7.12
C THR A 59 -6.98 -13.93 -7.23
N LEU A 60 -6.12 -14.92 -7.41
CA LEU A 60 -4.72 -14.67 -7.68
C LEU A 60 -4.61 -13.78 -8.93
N PHE A 61 -3.90 -12.65 -8.81
CA PHE A 61 -3.81 -11.67 -9.90
C PHE A 61 -3.00 -12.23 -11.08
N ALA A 62 -1.88 -12.90 -10.81
CA ALA A 62 -1.11 -13.61 -11.83
C ALA A 62 -0.52 -14.89 -11.25
N THR A 63 -0.45 -15.94 -12.07
CA THR A 63 0.14 -17.23 -11.66
C THR A 63 1.57 -17.05 -11.21
N GLY A 64 1.90 -17.53 -10.01
CA GLY A 64 3.25 -17.42 -9.44
C GLY A 64 3.57 -16.05 -8.82
N MET A 65 2.65 -15.08 -8.84
CA MET A 65 2.89 -13.76 -8.25
C MET A 65 2.79 -13.82 -6.71
N THR A 66 3.79 -14.48 -6.13
CA THR A 66 3.96 -14.62 -4.68
C THR A 66 5.34 -14.11 -4.30
N LEU A 67 5.39 -13.07 -3.48
CA LEU A 67 6.62 -12.48 -2.95
C LEU A 67 6.95 -13.14 -1.61
N THR A 68 8.18 -13.59 -1.42
CA THR A 68 8.62 -14.24 -0.17
C THR A 68 8.89 -13.24 0.96
N GLY A 69 8.64 -13.63 2.19
CA GLY A 69 8.91 -12.83 3.39
C GLY A 69 7.72 -11.94 3.81
N THR A 70 7.94 -11.10 4.81
CA THR A 70 6.98 -10.07 5.24
C THR A 70 7.09 -8.86 4.33
N HIS A 71 5.96 -8.37 3.82
CA HIS A 71 5.92 -7.37 2.76
C HIS A 71 5.76 -5.97 3.33
N THR A 72 6.51 -5.03 2.75
CA THR A 72 6.49 -3.62 3.14
C THR A 72 6.08 -2.69 2.00
N MET A 73 5.94 -3.20 0.77
CA MET A 73 5.50 -2.43 -0.39
C MET A 73 4.80 -3.32 -1.41
N LEU A 74 3.80 -2.77 -2.06
CA LEU A 74 3.31 -3.14 -3.39
C LEU A 74 3.01 -1.84 -4.12
N ALA A 75 3.67 -1.59 -5.24
CA ALA A 75 3.56 -0.35 -6.02
C ALA A 75 3.43 -0.66 -7.51
N THR A 76 2.90 0.28 -8.28
CA THR A 76 2.77 0.14 -9.74
C THR A 76 3.50 1.29 -10.44
N TYR A 77 4.36 0.94 -11.36
CA TYR A 77 4.96 1.86 -12.33
C TYR A 77 4.23 1.76 -13.66
N TYR A 78 3.91 2.89 -14.27
CA TYR A 78 3.36 2.96 -15.62
C TYR A 78 4.41 3.53 -16.58
N SER A 79 4.76 2.77 -17.60
CA SER A 79 5.63 3.27 -18.68
C SER A 79 4.94 4.41 -19.45
N ALA A 80 5.69 5.11 -20.29
CA ALA A 80 5.13 6.14 -21.19
C ALA A 80 4.02 5.59 -22.12
N ALA A 81 4.03 4.29 -22.39
CA ALA A 81 2.98 3.60 -23.15
C ALA A 81 1.79 3.16 -22.29
N GLY A 82 1.77 3.48 -21.00
CA GLY A 82 0.72 3.07 -20.07
C GLY A 82 0.76 1.60 -19.64
N VAL A 83 1.87 0.89 -19.89
CA VAL A 83 2.03 -0.51 -19.49
C VAL A 83 2.44 -0.57 -18.03
N PRO A 84 1.70 -1.30 -17.16
CA PRO A 84 2.02 -1.42 -15.75
C PRO A 84 3.17 -2.41 -15.51
N THR A 85 4.06 -2.06 -14.60
CA THR A 85 5.05 -2.94 -13.97
C THR A 85 4.84 -2.88 -12.46
N TYR A 86 4.80 -4.02 -11.79
CA TYR A 86 4.56 -4.11 -10.36
C TYR A 86 5.88 -4.24 -9.61
N LEU A 87 6.02 -3.46 -8.55
CA LEU A 87 7.16 -3.50 -7.63
C LEU A 87 6.71 -4.00 -6.26
N GLY A 88 7.59 -4.73 -5.59
CA GLY A 88 7.37 -5.21 -4.22
C GLY A 88 8.63 -5.06 -3.38
N ALA A 89 8.46 -4.87 -2.07
CA ALA A 89 9.55 -4.90 -1.11
C ALA A 89 9.18 -5.74 0.12
N ASN A 90 10.20 -6.27 0.79
CA ASN A 90 10.04 -7.08 1.99
C ASN A 90 10.92 -6.58 3.15
N THR A 91 10.72 -7.14 4.34
CA THR A 91 11.48 -6.79 5.56
C THR A 91 12.90 -7.37 5.58
N THR A 92 13.30 -8.14 4.58
CA THR A 92 14.69 -8.63 4.43
C THR A 92 15.60 -7.61 3.75
N GLY A 93 15.06 -6.43 3.40
CA GLY A 93 15.80 -5.33 2.79
C GLY A 93 16.01 -5.52 1.29
N GLU A 94 15.00 -6.04 0.62
CA GLU A 94 15.04 -6.33 -0.82
C GLU A 94 13.87 -5.68 -1.54
N VAL A 95 14.13 -5.16 -2.74
CA VAL A 95 13.14 -4.61 -3.66
C VAL A 95 13.14 -5.42 -4.94
N TYR A 96 11.96 -5.71 -5.45
CA TYR A 96 11.72 -6.56 -6.62
C TYR A 96 10.82 -5.87 -7.63
N TYR A 97 10.88 -6.33 -8.88
CA TYR A 97 9.86 -6.07 -9.89
C TYR A 97 9.32 -7.37 -10.48
N TRP A 98 8.08 -7.31 -10.95
CA TRP A 98 7.41 -8.45 -11.59
C TRP A 98 7.65 -8.45 -13.10
N THR A 99 8.26 -9.51 -13.61
CA THR A 99 8.59 -9.65 -15.05
C THR A 99 7.41 -10.12 -15.91
N GLY A 100 6.25 -10.39 -15.31
CA GLY A 100 5.12 -11.09 -15.95
C GLY A 100 5.09 -12.60 -15.62
N SER A 101 6.19 -13.16 -15.12
CA SER A 101 6.27 -14.58 -14.75
C SER A 101 6.99 -14.84 -13.42
N ALA A 102 7.88 -13.96 -12.98
CA ALA A 102 8.63 -14.09 -11.73
C ALA A 102 8.96 -12.73 -11.12
N TRP A 103 9.18 -12.71 -9.79
CA TRP A 103 9.79 -11.60 -9.10
C TRP A 103 11.30 -11.61 -9.31
N THR A 104 11.84 -10.49 -9.76
CA THR A 104 13.26 -10.30 -10.01
C THR A 104 13.79 -9.17 -9.13
N TYR A 105 15.00 -9.34 -8.60
CA TYR A 105 15.63 -8.36 -7.73
C TYR A 105 15.96 -7.06 -8.47
N LEU A 106 15.66 -5.93 -7.84
CA LEU A 106 16.15 -4.60 -8.24
C LEU A 106 17.27 -4.14 -7.31
N LEU A 107 17.08 -4.30 -5.99
CA LEU A 107 18.03 -3.81 -5.00
C LEU A 107 18.02 -4.72 -3.77
N ARG A 108 19.21 -4.93 -3.15
CA ARG A 108 19.42 -5.77 -1.96
C ARG A 108 20.24 -5.05 -0.92
N GLY A 109 20.13 -5.54 0.33
CA GLY A 109 20.95 -5.08 1.45
C GLY A 109 20.54 -3.71 1.97
N LEU A 110 19.27 -3.37 1.82
CA LEU A 110 18.62 -2.28 2.52
C LEU A 110 18.42 -2.66 4.00
N SER A 111 17.93 -1.74 4.81
CA SER A 111 17.62 -2.01 6.20
C SER A 111 16.52 -3.07 6.31
N THR A 112 16.63 -3.96 7.30
CA THR A 112 15.60 -4.95 7.63
C THR A 112 14.47 -4.31 8.44
N SER A 113 14.04 -3.13 8.04
CA SER A 113 13.02 -2.35 8.70
C SER A 113 11.62 -2.88 8.38
N THR A 114 10.74 -2.81 9.37
CA THR A 114 9.30 -3.03 9.17
C THR A 114 8.57 -1.77 8.69
N LEU A 115 9.31 -0.68 8.42
CA LEU A 115 8.72 0.54 7.89
C LEU A 115 8.19 0.31 6.48
N TRP A 116 7.00 0.82 6.25
CA TRP A 116 6.36 0.78 4.95
C TRP A 116 6.96 1.81 4.02
N TRP A 117 7.03 1.44 2.75
CA TRP A 117 7.39 2.34 1.68
C TRP A 117 6.18 3.18 1.26
N SER A 118 6.44 4.45 0.98
CA SER A 118 5.55 5.33 0.23
C SER A 118 6.01 5.39 -1.21
N ASP A 119 5.08 5.43 -2.13
CA ASP A 119 5.33 5.48 -3.56
C ASP A 119 4.51 6.56 -4.25
N GLU A 120 5.09 7.15 -5.30
CA GLU A 120 4.42 8.13 -6.16
C GLU A 120 5.07 8.17 -7.54
N GLN A 121 4.27 8.15 -8.59
CA GLN A 121 4.79 8.31 -9.95
C GLN A 121 4.85 9.79 -10.34
N VAL A 122 6.05 10.25 -10.74
CA VAL A 122 6.30 11.62 -11.23
C VAL A 122 6.85 11.52 -12.65
N GLY A 123 6.04 11.91 -13.62
CA GLY A 123 6.39 11.72 -15.04
C GLY A 123 6.60 10.24 -15.38
N ASN A 124 7.78 9.93 -15.91
CA ASN A 124 8.14 8.57 -16.34
C ASN A 124 8.95 7.79 -15.27
N VAL A 125 8.98 8.24 -14.03
CA VAL A 125 9.67 7.54 -12.95
C VAL A 125 8.72 7.28 -11.78
N LEU A 126 8.82 6.10 -11.18
CA LEU A 126 8.19 5.79 -9.91
C LEU A 126 9.20 6.08 -8.81
N VAL A 127 8.85 6.97 -7.91
CA VAL A 127 9.65 7.28 -6.73
C VAL A 127 9.12 6.47 -5.56
N ILE A 128 10.02 5.78 -4.86
CA ILE A 128 9.71 5.02 -3.65
C ILE A 128 10.61 5.49 -2.52
N THR A 129 10.10 5.52 -1.31
CA THR A 129 10.86 5.95 -0.14
C THR A 129 10.43 5.22 1.13
N ASN A 130 11.39 5.00 2.02
CA ASN A 130 11.18 4.87 3.45
C ASN A 130 12.21 5.75 4.17
N LYS A 131 11.91 6.14 5.39
CA LYS A 131 12.76 7.11 6.13
C LYS A 131 14.16 6.56 6.46
N ASN A 132 14.36 5.25 6.44
CA ASN A 132 15.63 4.61 6.82
C ASN A 132 16.61 4.47 5.66
N ASP A 133 16.12 4.07 4.49
CA ASP A 133 16.98 3.68 3.36
C ASP A 133 17.16 4.80 2.34
N GLY A 134 16.27 5.80 2.36
CA GLY A 134 16.33 6.93 1.43
C GLY A 134 15.22 6.93 0.40
N ILE A 135 15.42 7.74 -0.62
CA ILE A 135 14.51 7.90 -1.75
C ILE A 135 15.15 7.25 -2.97
N PHE A 136 14.41 6.39 -3.64
CA PHE A 136 14.81 5.74 -4.87
C PHE A 136 13.82 6.05 -5.99
N LYS A 137 14.31 5.99 -7.23
CA LYS A 137 13.51 6.11 -8.45
C LYS A 137 13.66 4.87 -9.31
N TYR A 138 12.56 4.42 -9.85
CA TYR A 138 12.50 3.34 -10.85
C TYR A 138 12.09 3.93 -12.20
N ASP A 139 12.89 3.72 -13.23
CA ASP A 139 12.69 4.27 -14.56
C ASP A 139 12.06 3.28 -15.58
N GLY A 140 11.65 2.13 -15.10
CA GLY A 140 11.16 1.01 -15.89
C GLY A 140 12.21 -0.08 -16.12
N THR A 141 13.47 0.20 -15.78
CA THR A 141 14.58 -0.73 -15.96
C THR A 141 15.41 -0.89 -14.68
N ARG A 142 15.73 0.22 -14.02
CA ARG A 142 16.65 0.29 -12.88
C ARG A 142 16.05 1.02 -11.70
N LEU A 143 16.47 0.64 -10.51
CA LEU A 143 16.16 1.34 -9.27
C LEU A 143 17.42 2.07 -8.79
N LEU A 144 17.44 3.38 -8.87
CA LEU A 144 18.57 4.23 -8.49
C LEU A 144 18.19 5.16 -7.34
N PRO A 145 19.13 5.59 -6.50
CA PRO A 145 18.90 6.70 -5.58
C PRO A 145 18.42 7.95 -6.31
N ILE A 146 17.56 8.75 -5.66
CA ILE A 146 17.13 10.03 -6.21
C ILE A 146 18.36 10.94 -6.45
N GLY A 147 18.35 11.68 -7.55
CA GLY A 147 19.50 12.52 -7.96
C GLY A 147 20.63 11.74 -8.62
N ALA A 148 20.50 10.43 -8.81
CA ALA A 148 21.52 9.61 -9.43
C ALA A 148 21.32 9.45 -10.94
N LYS A 149 22.43 9.51 -11.69
CA LYS A 149 22.55 9.19 -13.13
C LYS A 149 23.35 7.92 -13.28
N HIS A 150 22.78 6.95 -13.96
CA HIS A 150 23.40 5.64 -14.19
C HIS A 150 24.73 5.76 -14.95
N ILE A 151 25.72 4.96 -14.54
CA ILE A 151 26.98 4.77 -15.24
C ILE A 151 27.09 3.32 -15.69
N CYS A 152 26.97 2.34 -14.79
CA CYS A 152 27.08 0.92 -15.06
C CYS A 152 26.46 0.09 -13.93
N ASP A 153 25.56 -0.85 -14.22
CA ASP A 153 24.92 -1.75 -13.26
C ASP A 153 25.57 -3.14 -13.18
N MET A 154 26.64 -3.36 -13.94
CA MET A 154 27.39 -4.63 -13.99
C MET A 154 26.61 -5.84 -14.50
N GLU A 155 25.41 -5.64 -15.04
CA GLU A 155 24.55 -6.70 -15.54
C GLU A 155 25.04 -7.29 -16.88
N SER A 156 24.60 -8.51 -17.19
CA SER A 156 24.97 -9.18 -18.45
C SER A 156 24.36 -8.53 -19.69
N ALA A 157 23.24 -7.85 -19.52
CA ALA A 157 22.54 -7.13 -20.58
C ALA A 157 23.23 -5.81 -20.96
N GLU A 158 24.04 -5.25 -20.07
CA GLU A 158 24.92 -4.15 -20.42
C GLU A 158 26.08 -4.64 -21.27
N VAL A 159 26.32 -3.95 -22.29
CA VAL A 159 27.24 -4.17 -23.41
C VAL A 159 28.62 -4.69 -23.03
N THR A 160 29.37 -5.13 -24.02
CA THR A 160 30.67 -5.77 -24.09
C THR A 160 31.63 -5.48 -22.94
N TRP A 161 31.74 -6.41 -22.03
CA TRP A 161 32.81 -6.49 -21.06
C TRP A 161 34.04 -7.09 -21.70
N ALA A 162 35.19 -6.45 -21.59
CA ALA A 162 36.47 -6.97 -22.05
C ALA A 162 37.43 -7.14 -20.86
N GLY A 163 38.35 -8.10 -21.00
CA GLY A 163 39.28 -8.48 -19.92
C GLY A 163 38.80 -9.68 -19.10
N THR A 164 39.66 -10.19 -18.22
CA THR A 164 39.36 -11.40 -17.42
C THR A 164 38.44 -11.08 -16.25
N ASN A 165 37.19 -11.42 -16.42
CA ASN A 165 36.16 -11.22 -15.39
C ASN A 165 35.14 -12.36 -15.40
N SER A 166 34.33 -12.44 -14.33
CA SER A 166 33.20 -13.36 -14.24
C SER A 166 31.99 -12.68 -13.63
N ALA A 167 30.81 -13.22 -13.92
CA ALA A 167 29.60 -12.84 -13.21
C ALA A 167 29.70 -13.37 -11.76
N ASP A 168 29.38 -12.52 -10.79
CA ASP A 168 29.19 -12.90 -9.40
C ASP A 168 27.70 -12.78 -9.08
N THR A 169 27.04 -13.92 -8.89
CA THR A 169 25.61 -13.98 -8.55
C THR A 169 25.36 -14.11 -7.04
N VAL A 170 26.45 -14.20 -6.25
CA VAL A 170 26.40 -14.31 -4.79
C VAL A 170 26.55 -12.94 -4.14
N ASN A 171 27.60 -12.20 -4.54
CA ASN A 171 27.85 -10.84 -4.05
C ASN A 171 27.19 -9.84 -5.01
N VAL A 172 25.93 -9.50 -4.74
CA VAL A 172 25.11 -8.62 -5.58
C VAL A 172 24.37 -7.63 -4.70
N LYS A 173 24.38 -6.36 -5.08
CA LYS A 173 23.61 -5.26 -4.46
C LYS A 173 22.44 -4.83 -5.33
N GLN A 174 22.68 -4.72 -6.64
CA GLN A 174 21.65 -4.36 -7.60
C GLN A 174 21.47 -5.47 -8.64
N GLY A 175 20.23 -5.74 -9.05
CA GLY A 175 19.95 -6.70 -10.11
C GLY A 175 20.31 -8.16 -9.77
N LEU A 176 20.86 -8.86 -10.75
CA LEU A 176 21.10 -10.30 -10.69
C LEU A 176 22.57 -10.68 -10.50
N GLN A 177 23.50 -9.82 -10.89
CA GLN A 177 24.94 -10.12 -10.81
C GLN A 177 25.80 -8.86 -10.68
N GLY A 178 26.94 -9.00 -9.98
CA GLY A 178 28.06 -8.05 -10.03
C GLY A 178 29.16 -8.55 -10.96
N ARG A 179 30.22 -7.75 -11.17
CA ARG A 179 31.43 -8.12 -11.93
C ARG A 179 32.59 -8.44 -11.01
N LYS A 180 32.95 -9.71 -10.97
CA LYS A 180 34.08 -10.21 -10.20
C LYS A 180 35.36 -10.15 -11.01
N ILE A 181 36.40 -9.58 -10.42
CA ILE A 181 37.76 -9.53 -10.91
C ILE A 181 38.65 -10.22 -9.90
N THR A 182 39.47 -11.18 -10.36
CA THR A 182 40.45 -11.90 -9.54
C THR A 182 41.85 -11.52 -9.98
N SER A 183 42.63 -10.96 -9.07
CA SER A 183 44.08 -10.73 -9.30
C SER A 183 44.91 -11.74 -8.51
N THR A 184 46.02 -12.19 -9.14
CA THR A 184 46.97 -13.15 -8.56
C THR A 184 48.40 -12.62 -8.65
N GLY A 185 48.63 -11.41 -8.14
CA GLY A 185 49.94 -10.76 -8.09
C GLY A 185 50.28 -9.91 -9.32
N ALA A 186 49.29 -9.59 -10.16
CA ALA A 186 49.42 -8.61 -11.24
C ALA A 186 48.06 -7.97 -11.49
N ALA A 187 48.06 -6.69 -11.85
CA ALA A 187 46.84 -5.93 -12.12
C ALA A 187 46.02 -6.56 -13.25
N VAL A 188 44.78 -6.91 -12.97
CA VAL A 188 43.80 -7.38 -13.93
C VAL A 188 42.86 -6.22 -14.26
N VAL A 189 42.81 -5.83 -15.51
CA VAL A 189 41.98 -4.72 -15.99
C VAL A 189 40.77 -5.27 -16.73
N VAL A 190 39.60 -4.82 -16.35
CA VAL A 190 38.32 -5.11 -16.98
C VAL A 190 37.72 -3.80 -17.46
N THR A 191 37.18 -3.80 -18.66
CA THR A 191 36.64 -2.60 -19.29
C THR A 191 35.19 -2.79 -19.68
N PHE A 192 34.42 -1.75 -19.44
CA PHE A 192 33.05 -1.58 -19.90
C PHE A 192 33.02 -0.50 -20.99
N THR A 193 32.41 -0.82 -22.12
CA THR A 193 32.20 0.13 -23.21
C THR A 193 30.70 0.37 -23.35
N PRO A 194 30.19 1.55 -22.95
CA PRO A 194 28.76 1.87 -23.07
C PRO A 194 28.37 1.95 -24.55
N ALA A 195 27.14 1.59 -24.91
CA ALA A 195 26.61 1.64 -26.26
C ALA A 195 26.68 3.05 -26.87
N THR A 196 26.48 4.06 -26.03
CA THR A 196 26.68 5.48 -26.36
C THR A 196 27.57 6.10 -25.30
N ALA A 197 28.40 7.06 -25.67
CA ALA A 197 29.24 7.77 -24.70
C ALA A 197 28.37 8.39 -23.62
N LEU A 198 28.80 8.21 -22.35
CA LEU A 198 28.08 8.73 -21.21
C LEU A 198 28.35 10.21 -21.07
N ASP A 199 27.32 11.00 -20.96
CA ASP A 199 27.41 12.40 -20.53
C ASP A 199 27.22 12.46 -19.01
N LEU A 200 28.26 12.82 -18.31
CA LEU A 200 28.28 12.98 -16.85
C LEU A 200 28.29 14.46 -16.44
N ILE A 201 27.82 15.37 -17.31
CA ILE A 201 27.62 16.79 -17.03
C ILE A 201 26.14 17.11 -16.98
N ASP A 202 25.39 16.79 -18.03
CA ASP A 202 23.99 17.17 -18.14
C ASP A 202 23.13 16.53 -17.03
N GLY A 203 22.28 17.37 -16.41
CA GLY A 203 21.32 16.93 -15.41
C GLY A 203 20.24 16.00 -15.96
N ILE A 204 19.46 15.39 -15.08
CA ILE A 204 18.39 14.45 -15.43
C ILE A 204 17.06 15.20 -15.56
N GLY A 205 16.62 15.40 -16.79
CA GLY A 205 15.37 16.10 -17.10
C GLY A 205 15.59 17.53 -17.59
N PRO A 206 14.54 18.12 -18.19
CA PRO A 206 14.68 19.35 -18.98
C PRO A 206 14.99 20.61 -18.16
N THR A 207 14.77 20.56 -16.85
CA THR A 207 14.96 21.70 -15.94
C THR A 207 15.98 21.42 -14.83
N ALA A 208 16.56 20.20 -14.79
CA ALA A 208 17.55 19.83 -13.80
C ALA A 208 18.84 20.63 -13.97
N ARG A 209 19.52 20.87 -12.86
CA ARG A 209 20.88 21.46 -12.87
C ARG A 209 21.89 20.45 -13.41
N ASP A 210 22.95 20.94 -14.01
CA ASP A 210 24.07 20.13 -14.43
C ASP A 210 24.86 19.57 -13.25
N TYR A 211 25.47 18.41 -13.47
CA TYR A 211 26.41 17.83 -12.52
C TYR A 211 27.74 18.59 -12.57
N THR A 212 28.27 18.91 -11.42
CA THR A 212 29.51 19.65 -11.24
C THR A 212 30.64 18.75 -10.72
N THR A 213 31.81 19.30 -10.53
CA THR A 213 32.95 18.60 -9.91
C THR A 213 32.74 18.36 -8.41
N ALA A 214 31.78 19.03 -7.77
CA ALA A 214 31.38 18.81 -6.38
C ALA A 214 30.44 17.58 -6.20
N ASP A 215 29.87 17.10 -7.30
CA ASP A 215 29.00 15.93 -7.28
C ASP A 215 29.81 14.64 -7.17
N ARG A 216 29.15 13.55 -6.80
CA ARG A 216 29.83 12.32 -6.38
C ARG A 216 29.58 11.18 -7.32
N ILE A 217 30.64 10.40 -7.59
CA ILE A 217 30.52 9.06 -8.17
C ILE A 217 30.48 8.07 -7.02
N LYS A 218 29.48 7.19 -7.07
CA LYS A 218 29.28 6.14 -6.07
C LYS A 218 29.22 4.77 -6.76
N PHE A 219 29.69 3.75 -6.05
CA PHE A 219 29.63 2.36 -6.48
C PHE A 219 29.77 1.44 -5.28
N TRP A 220 29.32 0.22 -5.44
CA TRP A 220 29.57 -0.84 -4.49
C TRP A 220 30.76 -1.69 -4.91
N VAL A 221 31.58 -2.09 -3.94
CA VAL A 221 32.66 -3.05 -4.15
C VAL A 221 32.73 -4.04 -2.99
N TYR A 222 32.63 -5.31 -3.30
CA TYR A 222 32.90 -6.40 -2.37
C TYR A 222 34.36 -6.79 -2.48
N ILE A 223 35.07 -6.88 -1.38
CA ILE A 223 36.49 -7.25 -1.30
C ILE A 223 36.60 -8.42 -0.32
N ASP A 224 37.12 -9.55 -0.77
CA ASP A 224 37.26 -10.75 0.07
C ASP A 224 38.30 -10.57 1.18
N ASP A 225 39.42 -9.92 0.87
CA ASP A 225 40.51 -9.66 1.82
C ASP A 225 41.25 -8.36 1.48
N THR A 226 40.97 -7.30 2.20
CA THR A 226 41.56 -5.97 1.99
C THR A 226 43.06 -5.92 2.28
N THR A 227 43.61 -6.84 3.07
CA THR A 227 45.05 -6.91 3.36
C THR A 227 45.88 -7.36 2.16
N LYS A 228 45.23 -8.02 1.21
CA LYS A 228 45.84 -8.52 -0.03
C LYS A 228 45.66 -7.56 -1.21
N LEU A 229 44.82 -6.53 -1.07
CA LEU A 229 44.56 -5.55 -2.12
C LEU A 229 45.70 -4.53 -2.21
N ASP A 230 46.29 -4.34 -3.39
CA ASP A 230 47.18 -3.21 -3.62
C ASP A 230 46.33 -1.98 -3.96
N THR A 231 46.18 -1.07 -3.00
CA THR A 231 45.33 0.13 -3.13
C THR A 231 45.95 1.20 -4.02
N ALA A 232 47.26 1.16 -4.30
CA ALA A 232 47.94 2.13 -5.13
C ALA A 232 47.76 1.84 -6.64
N THR A 233 47.66 0.55 -6.98
CA THR A 233 47.54 0.07 -8.38
C THR A 233 46.14 -0.42 -8.73
N THR A 234 45.26 -0.66 -7.75
CA THR A 234 43.84 -0.86 -7.95
C THR A 234 43.15 0.49 -8.24
N TYR A 235 42.37 0.57 -9.32
CA TYR A 235 41.77 1.84 -9.74
C TYR A 235 40.46 1.68 -10.52
N ILE A 236 39.74 2.82 -10.65
CA ILE A 236 38.68 3.04 -11.63
C ILE A 236 39.12 4.16 -12.58
N ARG A 237 38.84 3.98 -13.88
CA ARG A 237 39.04 5.00 -14.91
C ARG A 237 37.76 5.26 -15.68
N LEU A 238 37.53 6.52 -16.05
CA LEU A 238 36.49 6.97 -16.96
C LEU A 238 37.13 7.82 -18.03
N GLY A 239 37.06 7.40 -19.28
CA GLY A 239 37.81 8.04 -20.35
C GLY A 239 37.28 7.83 -21.75
N ASN A 240 38.15 8.19 -22.71
CA ASN A 240 37.87 8.00 -24.13
C ASN A 240 38.04 6.52 -24.55
N ALA A 241 37.54 6.17 -25.71
CA ALA A 241 37.58 4.79 -26.22
C ALA A 241 39.00 4.20 -26.31
N GLY A 242 40.03 5.05 -26.56
CA GLY A 242 41.43 4.62 -26.66
C GLY A 242 42.16 4.50 -25.32
N ASP A 243 41.51 4.84 -24.19
CA ASP A 243 42.12 4.86 -22.85
C ASP A 243 43.39 5.71 -22.73
N THR A 244 43.46 6.78 -23.51
CA THR A 244 44.59 7.73 -23.57
C THR A 244 44.30 9.03 -22.81
N LEU A 245 43.01 9.38 -22.69
CA LEU A 245 42.50 10.53 -21.98
C LEU A 245 41.47 10.04 -20.97
N TYR A 246 41.79 10.11 -19.68
CA TYR A 246 40.90 9.57 -18.64
C TYR A 246 41.01 10.30 -17.30
N PHE A 247 39.96 10.15 -16.53
CA PHE A 247 39.88 10.44 -15.11
C PHE A 247 40.14 9.14 -14.34
N GLN A 248 41.12 9.14 -13.42
CA GLN A 248 41.48 7.94 -12.66
C GLN A 248 41.35 8.20 -11.16
N LEU A 249 40.82 7.21 -10.45
CA LEU A 249 40.77 7.16 -9.00
C LEU A 249 41.35 5.84 -8.51
N THR A 250 42.44 5.87 -7.72
CA THR A 250 43.02 4.69 -7.09
C THR A 250 42.26 4.30 -5.82
N ALA A 251 42.34 3.03 -5.45
CA ALA A 251 41.65 2.51 -4.27
C ALA A 251 42.13 3.16 -2.94
N ALA A 252 43.35 3.71 -2.90
CA ALA A 252 43.84 4.49 -1.78
C ALA A 252 42.96 5.73 -1.48
N ASN A 253 42.18 6.20 -2.46
CA ASN A 253 41.27 7.34 -2.33
C ASN A 253 39.80 6.93 -2.24
N TRP A 254 39.46 5.64 -2.05
CA TRP A 254 38.08 5.17 -1.90
C TRP A 254 37.54 5.31 -0.48
N GLY A 255 38.39 5.73 0.47
CA GLY A 255 38.07 5.80 1.89
C GLY A 255 38.56 4.54 2.64
N SER A 256 38.04 4.32 3.84
CA SER A 256 38.41 3.14 4.64
C SER A 256 37.70 1.91 4.08
N LEU A 257 38.47 0.94 3.62
CA LEU A 257 37.96 -0.34 3.08
C LEU A 257 37.98 -1.42 4.14
N ALA A 258 36.95 -2.27 4.15
CA ALA A 258 36.82 -3.44 4.99
C ALA A 258 36.56 -4.70 4.13
N ASN A 259 36.81 -5.87 4.69
CA ASN A 259 36.39 -7.12 4.05
C ASN A 259 34.87 -7.17 3.92
N GLY A 260 34.37 -7.61 2.78
CA GLY A 260 32.95 -7.57 2.45
C GLY A 260 32.57 -6.36 1.61
N TRP A 261 31.32 -5.93 1.71
CA TRP A 261 30.78 -4.82 0.94
C TRP A 261 31.22 -3.44 1.44
N ASN A 262 31.72 -2.62 0.52
CA ASN A 262 32.08 -1.23 0.73
C ASN A 262 31.26 -0.34 -0.21
N HIS A 263 30.59 0.68 0.29
CA HIS A 263 29.93 1.71 -0.51
C HIS A 263 30.87 2.90 -0.69
N VAL A 264 31.52 2.96 -1.81
CA VAL A 264 32.48 4.02 -2.14
C VAL A 264 31.74 5.26 -2.62
N SER A 265 32.10 6.44 -2.10
CA SER A 265 31.48 7.73 -2.42
C SER A 265 32.54 8.81 -2.56
N VAL A 266 32.87 9.19 -3.77
CA VAL A 266 34.00 10.09 -4.07
C VAL A 266 33.55 11.26 -4.93
N LEU A 267 34.19 12.44 -4.74
CA LEU A 267 33.93 13.61 -5.56
C LEU A 267 34.46 13.42 -6.97
N LYS A 268 33.78 13.95 -7.98
CA LYS A 268 34.34 14.02 -9.36
C LYS A 268 35.69 14.77 -9.40
N SER A 269 35.85 15.77 -8.53
CA SER A 269 37.12 16.52 -8.39
C SER A 269 38.30 15.70 -7.82
N ALA A 270 38.03 14.55 -7.20
CA ALA A 270 39.09 13.67 -6.65
C ALA A 270 39.76 12.79 -7.70
N PHE A 271 39.21 12.70 -8.91
CA PHE A 271 39.81 11.95 -9.97
C PHE A 271 41.00 12.66 -10.60
N ALA A 272 42.14 12.00 -10.61
CA ALA A 272 43.34 12.48 -11.28
C ALA A 272 43.15 12.46 -12.82
N ILE A 273 43.64 13.49 -13.49
CA ILE A 273 43.53 13.66 -14.92
C ILE A 273 44.79 13.10 -15.59
N THR A 274 44.60 12.27 -16.61
CA THR A 274 45.70 11.82 -17.50
C THR A 274 45.39 12.21 -18.93
N GLY A 275 46.40 12.77 -19.61
CA GLY A 275 46.27 13.33 -20.96
C GLY A 275 45.92 14.81 -20.97
N VAL A 276 45.73 15.38 -22.16
CA VAL A 276 45.65 16.84 -22.32
C VAL A 276 44.30 17.40 -21.85
N THR A 277 43.17 16.68 -22.00
CA THR A 277 41.85 17.10 -21.47
C THR A 277 40.83 15.99 -21.65
N PRO A 278 40.65 15.05 -20.70
CA PRO A 278 39.47 14.19 -20.69
C PRO A 278 38.22 15.04 -20.42
N VAL A 279 37.09 14.67 -21.02
CA VAL A 279 35.83 15.44 -20.91
C VAL A 279 34.74 14.57 -20.30
N TRP A 280 34.13 15.04 -19.24
CA TRP A 280 33.06 14.33 -18.54
C TRP A 280 31.78 14.13 -19.37
N SER A 281 31.56 14.92 -20.42
CA SER A 281 30.40 14.78 -21.33
C SER A 281 30.53 13.67 -22.37
N THR A 282 31.71 13.03 -22.48
CA THR A 282 31.95 12.02 -23.52
C THR A 282 32.76 10.83 -23.00
N ILE A 283 32.30 10.21 -21.93
CA ILE A 283 32.92 9.01 -21.36
C ILE A 283 32.53 7.81 -22.22
N ALA A 284 33.48 7.31 -23.03
CA ALA A 284 33.29 6.20 -23.95
C ALA A 284 33.78 4.86 -23.38
N LYS A 285 34.47 4.87 -22.24
CA LYS A 285 35.03 3.69 -21.60
C LYS A 285 35.09 3.86 -20.08
N VAL A 286 34.72 2.80 -19.37
CA VAL A 286 34.92 2.67 -17.91
C VAL A 286 35.82 1.48 -17.66
N SER A 287 36.91 1.64 -16.94
CA SER A 287 37.87 0.58 -16.65
C SER A 287 37.99 0.35 -15.14
N PHE A 288 37.99 -0.91 -14.75
CA PHE A 288 38.20 -1.37 -13.39
C PHE A 288 39.48 -2.20 -13.37
N ALA A 289 40.44 -1.82 -12.53
CA ALA A 289 41.64 -2.59 -12.27
C ALA A 289 41.68 -3.08 -10.85
N VAL A 290 41.98 -4.35 -10.66
CA VAL A 290 42.22 -4.95 -9.35
C VAL A 290 43.61 -5.53 -9.34
N ASP A 291 44.41 -5.17 -8.36
CA ASP A 291 45.77 -5.66 -8.17
C ASP A 291 45.93 -6.24 -6.77
N ALA A 292 46.76 -7.27 -6.65
CA ALA A 292 47.07 -7.92 -5.40
C ALA A 292 48.49 -7.59 -4.94
N THR A 293 48.70 -7.41 -3.63
CA THR A 293 50.03 -7.21 -3.05
C THR A 293 50.90 -8.45 -3.21
N GLY A 294 52.02 -8.34 -3.93
CA GLY A 294 52.98 -9.45 -4.18
C GLY A 294 52.32 -10.64 -4.90
N ALA A 295 52.55 -11.86 -4.43
CA ALA A 295 51.99 -13.07 -5.01
C ALA A 295 50.64 -13.51 -4.39
N ASN A 296 49.93 -12.61 -3.75
CA ASN A 296 48.62 -12.90 -3.15
C ASN A 296 47.53 -13.00 -4.21
N THR A 297 46.41 -13.61 -3.81
CA THR A 297 45.17 -13.59 -4.60
C THR A 297 44.13 -12.75 -3.88
N VAL A 298 43.50 -11.82 -4.60
CA VAL A 298 42.37 -11.00 -4.11
C VAL A 298 41.23 -11.02 -5.12
N ASN A 299 40.01 -11.12 -4.60
CA ASN A 299 38.79 -11.00 -5.39
C ASN A 299 38.09 -9.69 -5.03
N ALA A 300 37.73 -8.92 -6.07
CA ALA A 300 36.87 -7.77 -5.92
C ALA A 300 35.64 -7.90 -6.86
N THR A 301 34.45 -7.70 -6.34
CA THR A 301 33.23 -7.68 -7.12
C THR A 301 32.66 -6.27 -7.11
N PHE A 302 32.55 -5.65 -8.29
CA PHE A 302 31.95 -4.34 -8.47
C PHE A 302 30.48 -4.44 -8.79
N ASP A 303 29.69 -3.46 -8.32
CA ASP A 303 28.26 -3.39 -8.57
C ASP A 303 27.75 -1.95 -8.49
N ASP A 304 26.69 -1.62 -9.22
CA ASP A 304 25.89 -0.40 -9.16
C ASP A 304 26.73 0.91 -9.13
N MET A 305 27.27 1.30 -10.26
CA MET A 305 28.02 2.55 -10.38
C MET A 305 27.16 3.67 -10.94
N TYR A 306 27.10 4.80 -10.22
CA TYR A 306 26.30 5.97 -10.60
C TYR A 306 26.93 7.29 -10.17
N LEU A 307 26.55 8.35 -10.90
CA LEU A 307 26.84 9.75 -10.54
C LEU A 307 25.64 10.29 -9.78
N VAL A 308 25.83 11.01 -8.68
CA VAL A 308 24.75 11.57 -7.87
C VAL A 308 25.08 12.99 -7.45
N TYR A 309 24.06 13.84 -7.34
CA TYR A 309 24.20 15.20 -6.81
C TYR A 309 24.78 15.20 -5.39
N ALA A 310 25.60 16.19 -5.08
CA ALA A 310 26.16 16.38 -3.74
C ALA A 310 25.07 16.62 -2.69
N SER A 311 23.98 17.27 -3.09
CA SER A 311 22.78 17.47 -2.28
C SER A 311 21.59 16.83 -2.96
N THR A 312 20.97 15.89 -2.28
CA THR A 312 19.72 15.23 -2.68
C THR A 312 18.65 15.45 -1.64
N MET A 313 17.38 15.28 -2.02
CA MET A 313 16.28 15.35 -1.07
C MET A 313 16.54 14.39 0.10
N PRO A 314 16.40 14.85 1.36
CA PRO A 314 16.57 13.98 2.52
C PRO A 314 15.62 12.79 2.50
N ALA A 315 16.03 11.67 3.09
CA ALA A 315 15.16 10.52 3.26
C ALA A 315 13.89 10.93 4.03
N CYS A 316 12.72 10.63 3.47
CA CYS A 316 11.43 11.01 4.01
C CYS A 316 10.51 9.80 4.12
N SER A 317 9.49 9.90 4.98
CA SER A 317 8.52 8.82 5.19
C SER A 317 7.46 8.76 4.10
N VAL A 318 7.18 9.89 3.45
CA VAL A 318 6.07 10.05 2.53
C VAL A 318 6.52 10.81 1.30
N VAL A 319 6.12 10.33 0.13
CA VAL A 319 6.25 11.06 -1.14
C VAL A 319 4.88 11.24 -1.78
N THR A 320 4.71 12.35 -2.48
CA THR A 320 3.58 12.64 -3.36
C THR A 320 4.02 13.57 -4.47
N SER A 321 3.15 13.85 -5.43
CA SER A 321 3.45 14.77 -6.53
C SER A 321 2.49 15.95 -6.53
N PHE A 322 3.00 17.13 -6.90
CA PHE A 322 2.17 18.31 -7.09
C PHE A 322 2.80 19.26 -8.10
N LYS A 323 2.01 19.72 -9.09
CA LYS A 323 2.50 20.64 -10.14
C LYS A 323 3.78 20.14 -10.83
N ASN A 324 3.86 18.85 -11.13
CA ASN A 324 5.02 18.15 -11.70
C ASN A 324 6.31 18.23 -10.84
N SER A 325 6.19 18.53 -9.56
CA SER A 325 7.27 18.43 -8.58
C SER A 325 7.07 17.20 -7.70
N LEU A 326 8.14 16.51 -7.38
CA LEU A 326 8.16 15.54 -6.30
C LEU A 326 8.12 16.29 -4.96
N ILE A 327 7.30 15.82 -4.05
CA ILE A 327 7.20 16.33 -2.68
C ILE A 327 7.56 15.21 -1.71
N GLY A 328 8.55 15.44 -0.86
CA GLY A 328 8.93 14.55 0.23
C GLY A 328 8.53 15.14 1.58
N MET A 329 8.00 14.35 2.49
CA MET A 329 7.48 14.81 3.78
C MET A 329 7.98 13.95 4.93
N ASN A 330 8.10 14.55 6.12
CA ASN A 330 8.58 13.91 7.34
C ASN A 330 9.97 13.31 7.10
N ASP A 331 10.95 14.18 6.92
CA ASP A 331 12.31 13.80 6.61
C ASP A 331 13.16 13.49 7.86
N THR A 332 14.40 13.13 7.65
CA THR A 332 15.35 12.80 8.72
C THR A 332 15.78 14.02 9.56
N SER A 333 15.59 15.24 9.06
CA SER A 333 15.94 16.48 9.76
C SER A 333 14.76 17.09 10.53
N GLY A 334 13.51 16.76 10.14
CA GLY A 334 12.32 17.28 10.82
C GLY A 334 11.03 16.56 10.45
N THR A 335 10.28 16.15 11.46
CA THR A 335 9.01 15.42 11.27
C THR A 335 7.88 16.26 10.67
N SER A 336 8.04 17.59 10.67
CA SER A 336 7.08 18.53 10.06
C SER A 336 7.56 19.10 8.72
N ASN A 337 8.72 18.67 8.23
CA ASN A 337 9.32 19.19 7.00
C ASN A 337 8.61 18.67 5.75
N VAL A 338 8.51 19.57 4.78
CA VAL A 338 8.06 19.30 3.42
C VAL A 338 9.10 19.82 2.45
N ASN A 339 9.60 18.95 1.60
CA ASN A 339 10.65 19.18 0.62
C ASN A 339 10.07 19.15 -0.78
N PHE A 340 10.53 20.03 -1.67
CA PHE A 340 10.06 20.12 -3.05
C PHE A 340 11.23 19.94 -4.01
N ALA A 341 11.12 18.98 -4.93
CA ALA A 341 12.03 18.91 -6.05
C ALA A 341 11.70 19.98 -7.09
N ARG A 342 12.62 20.24 -8.00
CA ARG A 342 12.40 21.14 -9.15
C ARG A 342 11.26 20.59 -10.05
N VAL A 343 10.47 21.50 -10.61
CA VAL A 343 9.39 21.14 -11.53
C VAL A 343 9.93 20.33 -12.71
N SER A 344 9.32 19.20 -13.00
CA SER A 344 9.71 18.24 -14.06
C SER A 344 11.13 17.67 -13.92
N ALA A 345 11.75 17.80 -12.76
CA ALA A 345 13.06 17.23 -12.42
C ALA A 345 13.03 16.69 -10.99
N PRO A 346 12.43 15.53 -10.74
CA PRO A 346 12.30 14.95 -9.39
C PRO A 346 13.65 14.66 -8.74
N ASP A 347 14.69 14.56 -9.52
CA ASP A 347 16.08 14.33 -9.09
C ASP A 347 16.78 15.58 -8.53
N ASP A 348 16.32 16.77 -8.89
CA ASP A 348 16.97 18.03 -8.51
C ASP A 348 16.25 18.69 -7.33
N TRP A 349 16.94 18.73 -6.20
CA TRP A 349 16.47 19.35 -4.96
C TRP A 349 17.49 20.35 -4.42
N ASP A 350 16.99 21.43 -3.83
CA ASP A 350 17.77 22.43 -3.16
C ASP A 350 17.33 22.56 -1.69
N VAL A 351 18.26 22.75 -0.79
CA VAL A 351 17.99 22.89 0.65
C VAL A 351 17.03 24.04 0.97
N LEU A 352 16.97 25.07 0.12
CA LEU A 352 16.04 26.18 0.25
C LEU A 352 14.59 25.82 -0.14
N ALA A 353 14.39 24.66 -0.78
CA ALA A 353 13.07 24.16 -1.16
C ALA A 353 12.45 23.28 -0.07
N THR A 354 12.65 23.65 1.19
CA THR A 354 12.12 22.98 2.37
C THR A 354 11.39 23.99 3.24
N PHE A 355 10.21 23.62 3.74
CA PHE A 355 9.55 24.38 4.80
C PHE A 355 8.79 23.48 5.78
N PRO A 356 8.68 23.87 7.06
CA PRO A 356 7.92 23.11 8.04
C PRO A 356 6.43 23.45 7.98
N VAL A 357 5.57 22.43 8.12
CA VAL A 357 4.12 22.58 8.24
C VAL A 357 3.73 22.59 9.71
N ALA A 358 3.21 23.72 10.20
CA ALA A 358 2.83 23.93 11.61
C ALA A 358 3.93 23.45 12.57
N GLU A 359 5.11 24.06 12.46
CA GLU A 359 6.30 23.73 13.24
C GLU A 359 6.07 23.91 14.75
N ASN A 360 6.79 23.14 15.56
CA ASN A 360 6.84 23.24 17.02
C ASN A 360 5.52 22.95 17.76
N ASN A 361 4.56 22.26 17.14
CA ASN A 361 3.34 21.85 17.80
C ASN A 361 3.39 20.40 18.34
N GLY A 362 4.53 19.70 18.21
CA GLY A 362 4.71 18.32 18.63
C GLY A 362 3.98 17.27 17.75
N ASP A 363 3.40 17.71 16.64
CA ASP A 363 2.55 16.94 15.76
C ASP A 363 3.32 16.58 14.49
N ALA A 364 3.62 15.30 14.27
CA ALA A 364 4.41 14.82 13.14
C ALA A 364 3.54 14.59 11.88
N ILE A 365 4.12 14.80 10.70
CA ILE A 365 3.44 14.42 9.44
C ILE A 365 3.38 12.89 9.35
N VAL A 366 2.17 12.38 9.21
CA VAL A 366 1.87 10.95 9.00
C VAL A 366 1.70 10.64 7.53
N GLY A 367 1.08 11.54 6.78
CA GLY A 367 0.77 11.31 5.38
C GLY A 367 0.48 12.57 4.60
N GLY A 368 0.38 12.41 3.29
CA GLY A 368 -0.03 13.48 2.39
C GLY A 368 -0.54 12.93 1.06
N LYS A 369 -1.49 13.61 0.48
CA LYS A 369 -2.09 13.23 -0.80
C LYS A 369 -2.41 14.47 -1.62
N LYS A 370 -2.15 14.39 -2.92
CA LYS A 370 -2.62 15.41 -3.85
C LYS A 370 -4.14 15.46 -3.83
N TYR A 371 -4.68 16.67 -3.80
CA TYR A 371 -6.11 16.92 -3.82
C TYR A 371 -6.38 18.18 -4.67
N TYR A 372 -6.86 18.00 -5.91
CA TYR A 372 -7.01 19.09 -6.89
C TYR A 372 -5.77 19.98 -7.01
N ASP A 373 -5.89 21.24 -6.62
CA ASP A 373 -4.86 22.27 -6.71
C ASP A 373 -4.11 22.51 -5.38
N GLN A 374 -4.13 21.51 -4.51
CA GLN A 374 -3.44 21.52 -3.22
C GLN A 374 -2.93 20.11 -2.87
N VAL A 375 -2.06 20.06 -1.87
CA VAL A 375 -1.70 18.81 -1.19
C VAL A 375 -2.29 18.84 0.21
N VAL A 376 -3.07 17.85 0.55
CA VAL A 376 -3.53 17.65 1.92
C VAL A 376 -2.44 16.92 2.68
N VAL A 377 -1.91 17.57 3.70
CA VAL A 377 -0.92 17.01 4.63
C VAL A 377 -1.62 16.64 5.91
N VAL A 378 -1.56 15.39 6.26
CA VAL A 378 -2.18 14.84 7.48
C VAL A 378 -1.08 14.58 8.50
N LYS A 379 -1.22 15.16 9.69
CA LYS A 379 -0.34 14.98 10.84
C LYS A 379 -1.00 14.05 11.87
N ASP A 380 -0.32 13.73 12.96
CA ASP A 380 -0.88 12.83 14.00
C ASP A 380 -2.20 13.35 14.59
N GLN A 381 -2.36 14.67 14.72
CA GLN A 381 -3.50 15.30 15.41
C GLN A 381 -4.23 16.33 14.54
N SER A 382 -3.68 16.72 13.42
CA SER A 382 -4.20 17.81 12.58
C SER A 382 -4.07 17.51 11.09
N ALA A 383 -4.73 18.31 10.26
CA ALA A 383 -4.53 18.30 8.82
C ALA A 383 -4.40 19.72 8.27
N HIS A 384 -3.55 19.87 7.27
CA HIS A 384 -3.23 21.13 6.62
C HIS A 384 -3.30 20.98 5.10
N SER A 385 -3.57 22.08 4.41
CA SER A 385 -3.40 22.17 2.96
C SER A 385 -2.13 22.92 2.60
N ILE A 386 -1.42 22.43 1.60
CA ILE A 386 -0.34 23.13 0.94
C ILE A 386 -0.81 23.50 -0.46
N TYR A 387 -0.69 24.74 -0.83
CA TYR A 387 -1.03 25.25 -2.15
C TYR A 387 0.12 26.08 -2.72
N ALA A 388 0.27 26.02 -4.05
CA ALA A 388 1.26 26.79 -4.75
C ALA A 388 0.72 28.20 -5.02
N THR A 389 1.49 29.20 -4.61
CA THR A 389 1.30 30.58 -5.06
C THR A 389 2.19 30.82 -6.28
N VAL A 390 1.73 31.66 -7.20
CA VAL A 390 2.49 31.98 -8.42
C VAL A 390 3.86 32.51 -8.03
N SER A 391 4.91 31.95 -8.59
CA SER A 391 6.25 32.45 -8.44
C SER A 391 6.88 32.73 -9.81
N GLY A 392 8.05 33.37 -9.79
CA GLY A 392 8.77 33.74 -10.99
C GLY A 392 9.37 32.55 -11.76
N THR A 393 10.23 32.87 -12.71
CA THR A 393 10.89 31.92 -13.62
C THR A 393 12.11 31.22 -12.99
N THR A 394 12.51 31.63 -11.77
CA THR A 394 13.67 31.04 -11.05
C THR A 394 13.24 30.01 -10.02
N TYR A 395 14.07 29.00 -9.81
CA TYR A 395 13.84 27.94 -8.82
C TYR A 395 13.92 28.49 -7.37
N PRO A 396 13.04 28.04 -6.45
CA PRO A 396 11.88 27.17 -6.73
C PRO A 396 10.81 27.89 -7.54
N ALA A 397 10.33 27.27 -8.63
CA ALA A 397 9.38 27.87 -9.53
C ALA A 397 8.02 28.18 -8.88
N TYR A 398 7.73 27.61 -7.72
CA TYR A 398 6.56 27.91 -6.91
C TYR A 398 6.98 28.29 -5.49
N ARG A 399 6.27 29.28 -4.92
CA ARG A 399 6.20 29.44 -3.47
C ARG A 399 5.01 28.66 -2.96
N PHE A 400 5.20 27.98 -1.87
CA PHE A 400 4.17 27.20 -1.22
C PHE A 400 3.71 27.91 0.06
N SER A 401 2.41 27.87 0.28
CA SER A 401 1.77 28.37 1.48
C SER A 401 0.96 27.25 2.12
N GLN A 402 0.78 27.30 3.42
CA GLN A 402 -0.02 26.35 4.16
C GLN A 402 -1.26 27.03 4.76
N SER A 403 -2.33 26.25 4.91
CA SER A 403 -3.53 26.63 5.63
C SER A 403 -4.01 25.45 6.48
N PRO A 404 -4.43 25.68 7.73
CA PRO A 404 -5.02 24.61 8.53
C PRO A 404 -6.36 24.18 7.92
N ILE A 405 -6.59 22.88 7.85
CA ILE A 405 -7.88 22.27 7.48
C ILE A 405 -8.65 21.93 8.77
N THR A 406 -7.98 21.24 9.70
CA THR A 406 -8.57 20.84 10.97
C THR A 406 -7.49 20.64 12.03
N SER A 407 -7.80 20.99 13.27
CA SER A 407 -7.00 20.69 14.46
C SER A 407 -7.61 19.56 15.32
N ALA A 408 -8.70 18.94 14.87
CA ALA A 408 -9.44 17.93 15.63
C ALA A 408 -9.22 16.50 15.10
N TYR A 409 -8.75 16.37 13.84
CA TYR A 409 -8.63 15.08 13.17
C TYR A 409 -7.27 14.96 12.50
N GLY A 410 -6.41 14.14 13.08
CA GLY A 410 -5.16 13.70 12.46
C GLY A 410 -5.31 12.40 11.70
N GLY A 411 -4.21 11.70 11.43
CA GLY A 411 -4.18 10.45 10.68
C GLY A 411 -3.42 9.32 11.38
N ALA A 412 -3.80 8.10 11.06
CA ALA A 412 -3.16 6.90 11.58
C ALA A 412 -1.99 6.41 10.70
N SER A 413 -2.13 6.55 9.38
CA SER A 413 -1.17 6.04 8.38
C SER A 413 -1.33 6.79 7.07
N HIS A 414 -0.21 7.07 6.38
CA HIS A 414 -0.23 7.58 5.01
C HIS A 414 -1.09 6.72 4.08
N ARG A 415 -0.95 5.42 4.19
CA ARG A 415 -1.62 4.44 3.34
C ARG A 415 -3.11 4.28 3.64
N SER A 416 -3.60 4.85 4.73
CA SER A 416 -5.03 4.92 5.03
C SER A 416 -5.75 6.02 4.26
N ILE A 417 -5.02 6.94 3.60
CA ILE A 417 -5.59 8.06 2.86
C ILE A 417 -6.05 7.56 1.49
N VAL A 418 -7.35 7.53 1.27
CA VAL A 418 -7.99 7.01 0.05
C VAL A 418 -8.82 8.10 -0.62
N GLU A 419 -8.69 8.20 -1.92
CA GLU A 419 -9.53 9.07 -2.75
C GLU A 419 -10.86 8.36 -3.05
N GLY A 420 -11.95 8.98 -2.66
CA GLY A 420 -13.32 8.50 -2.91
C GLY A 420 -13.93 9.05 -4.19
N ASP A 421 -15.24 8.96 -4.30
CA ASP A 421 -16.00 9.55 -5.37
C ASP A 421 -16.24 11.06 -5.14
N GLY A 422 -16.38 11.82 -6.25
CA GLY A 422 -16.67 13.25 -6.18
C GLY A 422 -15.59 14.08 -5.50
N ALA A 423 -14.34 13.71 -5.69
CA ALA A 423 -13.20 14.41 -5.11
C ALA A 423 -13.27 14.57 -3.58
N LYS A 424 -13.46 13.49 -2.91
CA LYS A 424 -13.42 13.42 -1.46
C LYS A 424 -12.21 12.59 -1.05
N LEU A 425 -11.48 13.04 -0.02
CA LEU A 425 -10.44 12.26 0.62
C LEU A 425 -10.98 11.66 1.91
N TYR A 426 -10.67 10.40 2.13
CA TYR A 426 -11.02 9.69 3.34
C TYR A 426 -9.73 9.20 3.99
N TRP A 427 -9.66 9.26 5.32
CA TRP A 427 -8.53 8.66 6.04
C TRP A 427 -8.94 8.18 7.42
N TRP A 428 -8.16 7.26 7.93
CA TRP A 428 -8.31 6.73 9.27
C TRP A 428 -7.52 7.59 10.25
N THR A 429 -8.17 8.00 11.34
CA THR A 429 -7.54 8.63 12.50
C THR A 429 -7.12 7.56 13.52
N ALA A 430 -6.76 7.94 14.73
CA ALA A 430 -6.49 6.97 15.79
C ALA A 430 -7.73 6.13 16.19
N SER A 431 -8.94 6.69 16.04
CA SER A 431 -10.20 6.07 16.51
C SER A 431 -11.33 6.10 15.49
N ASP A 432 -11.24 6.92 14.47
CA ASP A 432 -12.33 7.24 13.57
C ASP A 432 -11.93 7.17 12.11
N ILE A 433 -12.91 7.18 11.23
CA ILE A 433 -12.69 7.45 9.80
C ILE A 433 -13.37 8.77 9.47
N VAL A 434 -12.62 9.64 8.81
CA VAL A 434 -13.08 10.97 8.44
C VAL A 434 -13.02 11.19 6.93
N MET A 435 -13.79 12.14 6.46
CA MET A 435 -13.88 12.57 5.07
C MET A 435 -13.61 14.07 4.98
N TYR A 436 -12.79 14.46 4.01
CA TYR A 436 -12.58 15.85 3.59
C TYR A 436 -13.19 16.08 2.22
N ASP A 437 -14.05 17.08 2.12
CA ASP A 437 -14.80 17.45 0.89
C ASP A 437 -14.21 18.67 0.16
N GLY A 438 -13.07 19.16 0.59
CA GLY A 438 -12.42 20.38 0.09
C GLY A 438 -12.69 21.62 0.95
N THR A 439 -13.65 21.56 1.86
CA THR A 439 -14.03 22.66 2.75
C THR A 439 -13.99 22.29 4.22
N SER A 440 -14.45 21.09 4.56
CA SER A 440 -14.56 20.63 5.96
C SER A 440 -14.17 19.17 6.12
N VAL A 441 -13.74 18.82 7.32
CA VAL A 441 -13.52 17.42 7.71
C VAL A 441 -14.70 16.94 8.55
N GLN A 442 -15.27 15.82 8.16
CA GLN A 442 -16.42 15.23 8.81
C GLN A 442 -16.15 13.78 9.19
N LYS A 443 -16.57 13.37 10.39
CA LYS A 443 -16.56 11.98 10.81
C LYS A 443 -17.64 11.20 10.07
N VAL A 444 -17.25 10.08 9.43
CA VAL A 444 -18.16 9.21 8.67
C VAL A 444 -18.37 7.84 9.33
N SER A 445 -17.58 7.50 10.34
CA SER A 445 -17.63 6.21 11.03
C SER A 445 -18.59 6.14 12.20
N THR A 446 -19.47 7.12 12.35
CA THR A 446 -20.34 7.26 13.54
C THR A 446 -21.19 6.01 13.83
N GLU A 447 -21.66 5.32 12.80
CA GLU A 447 -22.51 4.13 12.94
C GLU A 447 -21.73 2.89 13.44
N VAL A 448 -20.41 2.86 13.24
CA VAL A 448 -19.56 1.70 13.48
C VAL A 448 -18.47 1.91 14.53
N ASP A 449 -18.49 3.04 15.23
CA ASP A 449 -17.47 3.39 16.24
C ASP A 449 -17.11 2.26 17.20
N PRO A 450 -18.08 1.53 17.82
CA PRO A 450 -17.72 0.44 18.72
C PRO A 450 -17.05 -0.76 18.06
N THR A 451 -17.20 -0.90 16.74
CA THR A 451 -16.63 -2.01 15.96
C THR A 451 -15.23 -1.70 15.49
N ILE A 452 -14.90 -0.41 15.31
CA ILE A 452 -13.57 0.05 14.89
C ILE A 452 -12.66 0.07 16.12
N ALA A 453 -11.88 -0.98 16.29
CA ALA A 453 -10.86 -1.06 17.33
C ALA A 453 -9.54 -1.56 16.75
N PRO A 454 -8.78 -0.71 16.05
CA PRO A 454 -7.45 -1.07 15.60
C PRO A 454 -6.50 -1.22 16.79
N LEU A 455 -5.49 -2.07 16.63
CA LEU A 455 -4.43 -2.19 17.63
C LEU A 455 -3.60 -0.90 17.63
N ALA A 456 -3.61 -0.17 18.74
CA ALA A 456 -2.99 1.15 18.87
C ALA A 456 -1.50 1.17 18.48
N THR A 457 -0.77 0.09 18.78
CA THR A 457 0.65 -0.04 18.41
C THR A 457 0.87 -0.33 16.93
N ARG A 458 -0.17 -0.55 16.13
CA ARG A 458 -0.11 -0.87 14.70
C ARG A 458 -0.97 0.07 13.83
N LEU A 459 -1.30 1.25 14.29
CA LEU A 459 -2.02 2.26 13.49
C LEU A 459 -1.32 2.54 12.15
N TRP A 460 0.01 2.54 12.14
CA TRP A 460 0.84 2.70 10.96
C TRP A 460 0.63 1.60 9.89
N SER A 461 0.10 0.43 10.26
CA SER A 461 -0.15 -0.69 9.33
C SER A 461 -1.51 -0.63 8.64
N ILE A 462 -2.36 0.33 8.98
CA ILE A 462 -3.66 0.51 8.33
C ILE A 462 -3.44 0.92 6.88
N VAL A 463 -4.05 0.18 5.97
CA VAL A 463 -3.94 0.39 4.53
C VAL A 463 -5.31 0.52 3.91
N GLY A 464 -5.45 1.43 2.98
CA GLY A 464 -6.69 1.68 2.27
C GLY A 464 -6.55 1.55 0.76
N GLY A 465 -7.68 1.31 0.11
CA GLY A 465 -7.79 1.25 -1.34
C GLY A 465 -9.23 1.41 -1.79
N ARG A 466 -9.41 1.69 -3.07
CA ARG A 466 -10.74 1.91 -3.68
C ARG A 466 -11.09 0.78 -4.63
N LEU A 467 -12.21 0.12 -4.40
CA LEU A 467 -12.83 -0.80 -5.36
C LEU A 467 -13.91 -0.04 -6.15
N ARG A 468 -13.49 0.59 -7.26
CA ARG A 468 -14.34 1.49 -8.06
C ARG A 468 -15.57 0.79 -8.63
N ALA A 469 -15.39 -0.46 -9.08
CA ALA A 469 -16.48 -1.25 -9.68
C ALA A 469 -17.67 -1.47 -8.73
N LYS A 470 -17.45 -1.39 -7.42
CA LYS A 470 -18.47 -1.58 -6.38
C LYS A 470 -18.78 -0.30 -5.60
N ASN A 471 -18.20 0.84 -5.95
CA ASN A 471 -18.32 2.10 -5.20
C ASN A 471 -17.88 1.98 -3.74
N GLN A 472 -16.83 1.19 -3.48
CA GLN A 472 -16.39 0.89 -2.13
C GLN A 472 -14.99 1.42 -1.85
N LEU A 473 -14.80 1.91 -0.62
CA LEU A 473 -13.51 2.16 0.00
C LEU A 473 -13.22 1.05 0.99
N TRP A 474 -12.02 0.52 0.97
CA TRP A 474 -11.59 -0.60 1.79
C TRP A 474 -10.46 -0.16 2.70
N TRP A 475 -10.49 -0.59 3.95
CA TRP A 475 -9.36 -0.44 4.87
C TRP A 475 -9.09 -1.77 5.57
N ALA A 476 -7.89 -2.30 5.37
CA ALA A 476 -7.40 -3.43 6.13
C ALA A 476 -6.65 -2.93 7.38
N TYR A 477 -6.92 -3.53 8.52
CA TYR A 477 -6.33 -3.14 9.80
C TYR A 477 -6.10 -4.33 10.72
N THR A 478 -5.18 -4.16 11.67
CA THR A 478 -4.90 -5.13 12.73
C THR A 478 -5.83 -4.85 13.91
N PRO A 479 -6.79 -5.73 14.25
CA PRO A 479 -7.63 -5.56 15.43
C PRO A 479 -6.85 -5.88 16.72
N VAL A 480 -7.39 -5.47 17.86
CA VAL A 480 -6.86 -5.84 19.18
C VAL A 480 -6.77 -7.36 19.31
N GLY A 481 -5.61 -7.86 19.75
CA GLY A 481 -5.33 -9.29 19.90
C GLY A 481 -4.77 -9.99 18.65
N ALA A 482 -4.63 -9.28 17.52
CA ALA A 482 -3.98 -9.79 16.32
C ALA A 482 -2.60 -9.15 16.08
N THR A 483 -1.79 -9.79 15.24
CA THR A 483 -0.45 -9.31 14.84
C THR A 483 -0.38 -8.89 13.38
N THR A 484 -1.43 -9.10 12.62
CA THR A 484 -1.53 -8.82 11.17
C THR A 484 -2.89 -8.20 10.86
N ASN A 485 -3.03 -7.62 9.67
CA ASN A 485 -4.29 -7.04 9.21
C ASN A 485 -5.28 -8.14 8.84
N THR A 486 -6.08 -8.59 9.80
CA THR A 486 -7.07 -9.68 9.65
C THR A 486 -8.51 -9.19 9.51
N LYS A 487 -8.72 -7.89 9.64
CA LYS A 487 -10.03 -7.24 9.46
C LYS A 487 -9.97 -6.28 8.30
N VAL A 488 -11.06 -6.24 7.53
CA VAL A 488 -11.28 -5.24 6.48
C VAL A 488 -12.59 -4.54 6.78
N LEU A 489 -12.56 -3.22 6.83
CA LEU A 489 -13.76 -2.41 6.91
C LEU A 489 -13.98 -1.77 5.53
N ARG A 490 -15.15 -1.98 4.97
CA ARG A 490 -15.55 -1.47 3.67
C ARG A 490 -16.64 -0.41 3.85
N TYR A 491 -16.51 0.67 3.12
CA TYR A 491 -17.52 1.73 3.06
C TYR A 491 -18.07 1.83 1.64
N ASP A 492 -19.32 1.45 1.45
CA ASP A 492 -20.05 1.72 0.22
C ASP A 492 -20.52 3.17 0.25
N TYR A 493 -19.84 4.03 -0.52
CA TYR A 493 -20.13 5.46 -0.50
C TYR A 493 -21.39 5.84 -1.30
N ALA A 494 -21.90 4.95 -2.16
CA ALA A 494 -23.16 5.16 -2.86
C ALA A 494 -24.36 4.88 -1.95
N GLN A 495 -24.26 3.84 -1.12
CA GLN A 495 -25.29 3.46 -0.14
C GLN A 495 -25.07 4.07 1.25
N GLN A 496 -23.91 4.69 1.48
CA GLN A 496 -23.46 5.15 2.80
C GLN A 496 -23.50 4.01 3.84
N ALA A 497 -23.07 2.83 3.43
CA ALA A 497 -23.16 1.59 4.21
C ALA A 497 -21.78 1.07 4.63
N TRP A 498 -21.67 0.68 5.89
CA TRP A 498 -20.47 0.04 6.44
C TRP A 498 -20.60 -1.48 6.38
N LEU A 499 -19.58 -2.15 5.83
CA LEU A 499 -19.59 -3.56 5.49
C LEU A 499 -18.29 -4.22 5.99
N PRO A 500 -18.27 -4.78 7.21
CA PRO A 500 -17.11 -5.51 7.71
C PRO A 500 -16.81 -6.77 6.89
N SER A 501 -15.52 -7.10 6.78
CA SER A 501 -15.06 -8.35 6.16
C SER A 501 -13.96 -8.99 7.00
N THR A 502 -13.95 -10.31 7.02
CA THR A 502 -12.98 -11.15 7.73
C THR A 502 -12.60 -12.37 6.88
N GLY A 503 -11.55 -13.08 7.29
CA GLY A 503 -11.10 -14.29 6.57
C GLY A 503 -10.00 -14.04 5.56
N GLN A 504 -9.52 -12.79 5.44
CA GLN A 504 -8.33 -12.42 4.68
C GLN A 504 -7.30 -11.77 5.59
N THR A 505 -6.02 -11.94 5.27
CA THR A 505 -4.92 -11.20 5.88
C THR A 505 -4.29 -10.30 4.82
N LEU A 506 -4.66 -9.03 4.80
CA LEU A 506 -4.25 -8.07 3.77
C LEU A 506 -3.23 -7.08 4.32
N GLU A 507 -1.96 -7.26 3.95
CA GLU A 507 -0.88 -6.38 4.43
C GLU A 507 -0.73 -5.11 3.58
N ASN A 508 -1.15 -5.14 2.31
CA ASN A 508 -1.22 -3.96 1.45
C ASN A 508 -2.46 -3.96 0.59
N LEU A 509 -2.92 -2.75 0.25
CA LEU A 509 -3.95 -2.47 -0.75
C LEU A 509 -3.39 -1.42 -1.71
N MET A 510 -3.53 -1.65 -3.01
CA MET A 510 -3.02 -0.77 -4.04
C MET A 510 -4.05 -0.64 -5.17
N ASN A 511 -4.32 0.57 -5.60
CA ASN A 511 -5.06 0.80 -6.82
C ASN A 511 -4.12 0.75 -8.02
N ALA A 512 -4.50 -0.01 -9.03
CA ALA A 512 -3.79 -0.12 -10.28
C ALA A 512 -4.77 -0.03 -11.46
N THR A 513 -4.27 0.37 -12.62
CA THR A 513 -5.03 0.33 -13.87
C THR A 513 -4.36 -0.66 -14.80
N SER A 514 -5.12 -1.61 -15.30
CA SER A 514 -4.63 -2.58 -16.28
C SER A 514 -5.65 -2.73 -17.39
N SER A 515 -5.20 -2.61 -18.64
CA SER A 515 -6.05 -2.71 -19.85
C SER A 515 -7.29 -1.79 -19.79
N GLY A 516 -7.12 -0.59 -19.20
CA GLY A 516 -8.21 0.39 -19.07
C GLY A 516 -9.20 0.13 -17.94
N SER A 517 -9.00 -0.91 -17.14
CA SER A 517 -9.83 -1.23 -15.98
C SER A 517 -9.13 -0.87 -14.69
N ASP A 518 -9.85 -0.22 -13.78
CA ASP A 518 -9.36 0.06 -12.42
C ASP A 518 -9.44 -1.22 -11.58
N LEU A 519 -8.35 -1.59 -10.97
CA LEU A 519 -8.20 -2.77 -10.12
C LEU A 519 -7.86 -2.36 -8.70
N LEU A 520 -8.35 -3.12 -7.74
CA LEU A 520 -7.85 -3.12 -6.37
C LEU A 520 -7.03 -4.39 -6.17
N LEU A 521 -5.73 -4.22 -6.06
CA LEU A 521 -4.79 -5.30 -5.77
C LEU A 521 -4.45 -5.30 -4.28
N SER A 522 -4.18 -6.47 -3.76
CA SER A 522 -3.74 -6.65 -2.39
C SER A 522 -2.60 -7.64 -2.31
N ILE A 523 -1.75 -7.52 -1.29
CA ILE A 523 -0.81 -8.57 -0.93
C ILE A 523 -1.21 -9.16 0.42
N THR A 524 -1.24 -10.49 0.50
CA THR A 524 -1.55 -11.20 1.74
C THR A 524 -0.30 -11.34 2.60
N SER A 525 -0.46 -11.71 3.88
CA SER A 525 0.68 -12.04 4.75
C SER A 525 1.53 -13.23 4.23
N ALA A 526 0.97 -14.06 3.36
CA ALA A 526 1.69 -15.14 2.66
C ALA A 526 2.37 -14.67 1.35
N GLY A 527 2.29 -13.38 1.02
CA GLY A 527 2.92 -12.79 -0.17
C GLY A 527 2.16 -12.94 -1.47
N ARG A 528 0.98 -13.52 -1.46
CA ARG A 528 0.18 -13.70 -2.66
C ARG A 528 -0.46 -12.38 -3.06
N VAL A 529 -0.30 -12.00 -4.32
CA VAL A 529 -0.94 -10.81 -4.88
C VAL A 529 -2.30 -11.19 -5.44
N LEU A 530 -3.36 -10.63 -4.87
CA LEU A 530 -4.74 -10.93 -5.19
C LEU A 530 -5.43 -9.72 -5.83
N GLN A 531 -6.26 -9.97 -6.82
CA GLN A 531 -7.23 -9.00 -7.33
C GLN A 531 -8.50 -9.10 -6.49
N GLN A 532 -8.87 -8.03 -5.82
CA GLN A 532 -10.09 -7.93 -5.04
C GLN A 532 -11.30 -7.65 -5.93
N GLY A 533 -12.48 -8.10 -5.50
CA GLY A 533 -13.72 -7.98 -6.28
C GLY A 533 -13.77 -8.93 -7.47
N SER A 534 -13.15 -10.09 -7.37
CA SER A 534 -13.10 -11.14 -8.40
C SER A 534 -13.27 -12.53 -7.78
N GLY A 535 -14.06 -13.39 -8.41
CA GLY A 535 -14.29 -14.77 -7.94
C GLY A 535 -15.26 -14.87 -6.77
N THR A 536 -15.43 -16.10 -6.26
CA THR A 536 -16.39 -16.46 -5.20
C THR A 536 -15.72 -16.96 -3.92
N THR A 537 -14.39 -16.92 -3.87
CA THR A 537 -13.56 -17.34 -2.74
C THR A 537 -12.58 -16.23 -2.37
N PHE A 538 -12.03 -16.25 -1.17
CA PHE A 538 -10.84 -15.48 -0.85
C PHE A 538 -9.62 -16.30 -1.26
N ASP A 539 -9.07 -16.00 -2.44
CA ASP A 539 -8.06 -16.82 -3.10
C ASP A 539 -8.61 -18.26 -3.32
N THR A 540 -8.33 -19.20 -2.42
CA THR A 540 -8.81 -20.57 -2.45
C THR A 540 -9.78 -20.91 -1.31
N THR A 541 -10.00 -19.98 -0.39
CA THR A 541 -10.81 -20.20 0.82
C THR A 541 -12.25 -19.75 0.60
N ALA A 542 -13.21 -20.60 0.93
CA ALA A 542 -14.63 -20.26 0.87
C ALA A 542 -14.97 -19.05 1.75
N ILE A 543 -15.79 -18.14 1.24
CA ILE A 543 -16.23 -16.95 1.96
C ILE A 543 -17.38 -17.36 2.89
N SER A 544 -17.14 -17.28 4.19
CA SER A 544 -18.22 -17.40 5.17
C SER A 544 -18.90 -16.04 5.36
N SER A 545 -20.17 -15.95 5.09
CA SER A 545 -20.97 -14.72 5.22
C SER A 545 -22.01 -14.87 6.32
N SER A 546 -22.28 -13.80 7.06
CA SER A 546 -23.34 -13.79 8.08
C SER A 546 -24.07 -12.45 8.12
N LEU A 547 -25.35 -12.54 8.52
CA LEU A 547 -26.23 -11.39 8.70
C LEU A 547 -27.13 -11.63 9.91
N ASP A 548 -27.11 -10.71 10.86
CA ASP A 548 -28.06 -10.64 11.97
C ASP A 548 -29.14 -9.61 11.64
N LEU A 549 -30.40 -10.01 11.70
CA LEU A 549 -31.51 -9.06 11.64
C LEU A 549 -31.68 -8.36 12.99
N PRO A 550 -32.28 -7.18 13.04
CA PRO A 550 -32.59 -6.52 14.30
C PRO A 550 -33.48 -7.41 15.20
N TRP A 551 -33.37 -7.22 16.51
CA TRP A 551 -34.28 -7.81 17.46
C TRP A 551 -35.70 -7.29 17.26
N VAL A 552 -36.67 -8.18 17.28
CA VAL A 552 -38.09 -7.87 17.14
C VAL A 552 -38.87 -8.35 18.33
N SER A 553 -39.91 -7.61 18.67
CA SER A 553 -40.91 -7.98 19.69
C SER A 553 -42.29 -7.96 19.08
N GLY A 554 -43.28 -8.37 19.84
CA GLY A 554 -44.68 -8.04 19.55
C GLY A 554 -44.93 -6.52 19.68
N PRO A 555 -46.15 -6.07 19.34
CA PRO A 555 -46.53 -4.66 19.47
C PRO A 555 -46.42 -4.14 20.93
N ASP A 556 -46.57 -5.01 21.87
CA ASP A 556 -46.32 -4.78 23.29
C ASP A 556 -45.10 -5.61 23.70
N PRO A 557 -43.94 -4.99 23.92
CA PRO A 557 -42.70 -5.69 24.26
C PRO A 557 -42.72 -6.37 25.62
N GLU A 558 -43.73 -6.11 26.46
CA GLU A 558 -43.92 -6.79 27.74
C GLU A 558 -44.69 -8.11 27.61
N ARG A 559 -45.32 -8.34 26.48
CA ARG A 559 -46.08 -9.57 26.23
C ARG A 559 -45.23 -10.68 25.67
N MET A 560 -45.52 -11.90 26.15
CA MET A 560 -44.97 -13.13 25.59
C MET A 560 -45.55 -13.39 24.21
N VAL A 561 -44.67 -13.74 23.28
CA VAL A 561 -44.99 -14.11 21.88
C VAL A 561 -44.59 -15.54 21.65
N ARG A 562 -45.42 -16.30 20.96
CA ARG A 562 -45.08 -17.62 20.41
C ARG A 562 -44.66 -17.45 18.98
N TRP A 563 -43.38 -17.58 18.73
CA TRP A 563 -42.78 -17.49 17.42
C TRP A 563 -42.97 -18.84 16.68
N HIS A 564 -43.53 -18.82 15.47
CA HIS A 564 -43.84 -20.01 14.73
C HIS A 564 -42.82 -20.33 13.66
N GLU A 565 -42.69 -19.47 12.69
CA GLU A 565 -41.81 -19.66 11.54
C GLU A 565 -41.22 -18.34 11.06
N ALA A 566 -40.07 -18.45 10.39
CA ALA A 566 -39.51 -17.40 9.55
C ALA A 566 -39.45 -17.87 8.10
N ALA A 567 -39.79 -16.99 7.17
CA ALA A 567 -39.65 -17.22 5.75
C ALA A 567 -38.63 -16.24 5.18
N VAL A 568 -37.60 -16.77 4.53
CA VAL A 568 -36.53 -15.99 3.88
C VAL A 568 -36.54 -16.34 2.40
N GLY A 569 -36.64 -15.31 1.56
CA GLY A 569 -36.51 -15.47 0.10
C GLY A 569 -35.04 -15.41 -0.31
N PHE A 570 -34.67 -16.19 -1.31
CA PHE A 570 -33.32 -16.19 -1.89
C PHE A 570 -33.40 -16.14 -3.41
N ALA A 571 -32.43 -15.46 -4.05
CA ALA A 571 -32.22 -15.48 -5.48
C ALA A 571 -30.80 -15.87 -5.82
N ASP A 572 -30.60 -16.33 -7.04
CA ASP A 572 -29.28 -16.62 -7.64
C ASP A 572 -28.39 -17.51 -6.76
N SER A 573 -29.01 -18.42 -6.01
CA SER A 573 -28.34 -19.17 -4.98
C SER A 573 -28.33 -20.66 -5.28
N THR A 574 -27.14 -21.23 -5.20
CA THR A 574 -26.91 -22.66 -5.18
C THR A 574 -26.15 -23.01 -3.91
N GLY A 575 -26.56 -24.06 -3.21
CA GLY A 575 -25.84 -24.50 -2.02
C GLY A 575 -26.68 -24.48 -0.75
N THR A 576 -26.02 -24.30 0.38
CA THR A 576 -26.62 -24.48 1.69
C THR A 576 -26.52 -23.21 2.51
N ILE A 577 -27.66 -22.70 2.94
CA ILE A 577 -27.77 -21.57 3.90
C ILE A 577 -28.22 -22.12 5.24
N THR A 578 -27.62 -21.61 6.28
CA THR A 578 -27.97 -21.93 7.66
C THR A 578 -28.70 -20.73 8.28
N VAL A 579 -29.86 -20.99 8.87
CA VAL A 579 -30.62 -20.02 9.65
C VAL A 579 -30.64 -20.45 11.11
N LYS A 580 -30.33 -19.52 11.99
CA LYS A 580 -30.41 -19.66 13.44
C LYS A 580 -31.30 -18.57 14.01
N TYR A 581 -31.80 -18.78 15.20
CA TYR A 581 -32.48 -17.75 15.95
C TYR A 581 -32.01 -17.74 17.39
N ARG A 582 -32.18 -16.62 18.06
CA ARG A 582 -32.03 -16.50 19.51
C ARG A 582 -33.20 -15.71 20.08
N THR A 583 -33.49 -15.96 21.33
CA THR A 583 -34.64 -15.37 22.03
C THR A 583 -34.19 -14.77 23.34
N ALA A 584 -34.92 -13.75 23.81
CA ALA A 584 -34.72 -13.13 25.09
C ALA A 584 -36.08 -12.70 25.70
N ASP A 585 -36.18 -12.79 27.01
CA ASP A 585 -37.36 -12.29 27.73
C ASP A 585 -37.12 -10.88 28.28
N HIS A 586 -35.86 -10.48 28.36
CA HIS A 586 -35.48 -9.15 28.81
C HIS A 586 -34.37 -8.55 27.92
N PRO A 587 -34.39 -7.24 27.65
CA PRO A 587 -33.33 -6.59 26.83
C PRO A 587 -31.90 -6.82 27.34
N ARG A 588 -31.68 -6.99 28.64
CA ARG A 588 -30.35 -7.30 29.22
C ARG A 588 -29.80 -8.68 28.81
N GLU A 589 -30.66 -9.60 28.46
CA GLU A 589 -30.29 -10.96 28.06
C GLU A 589 -29.86 -11.04 26.57
N MET A 590 -30.21 -10.06 25.75
CA MET A 590 -29.99 -10.08 24.31
C MET A 590 -28.53 -10.23 23.91
N ALA A 591 -27.62 -9.58 24.64
CA ALA A 591 -26.20 -9.64 24.36
C ALA A 591 -25.58 -11.04 24.64
N THR A 592 -26.16 -11.78 25.57
CA THR A 592 -25.68 -13.09 26.04
C THR A 592 -26.54 -14.27 25.56
N ALA A 593 -27.67 -13.99 24.87
CA ALA A 593 -28.57 -15.01 24.38
C ALA A 593 -27.88 -15.94 23.37
N SER A 594 -27.96 -17.24 23.60
CA SER A 594 -27.39 -18.26 22.74
C SER A 594 -28.26 -18.50 21.52
N TYR A 595 -27.62 -18.74 20.39
CA TYR A 595 -28.33 -19.16 19.18
C TYR A 595 -28.86 -20.60 19.29
N SER A 596 -30.02 -20.81 18.68
CA SER A 596 -30.63 -22.14 18.51
C SER A 596 -29.70 -23.07 17.71
N THR A 597 -30.08 -24.36 17.68
CA THR A 597 -29.52 -25.29 16.70
C THR A 597 -29.74 -24.76 15.28
N ALA A 598 -28.74 -24.94 14.44
CA ALA A 598 -28.78 -24.51 13.05
C ALA A 598 -29.87 -25.28 12.26
N GLN A 599 -30.65 -24.55 11.49
CA GLN A 599 -31.55 -25.12 10.51
C GLN A 599 -31.00 -24.86 9.12
N THR A 600 -30.80 -25.92 8.36
CA THR A 600 -30.16 -25.88 7.04
C THR A 600 -31.21 -25.82 5.95
N LEU A 601 -31.06 -24.84 5.07
CA LEU A 601 -31.86 -24.69 3.86
C LEU A 601 -30.96 -25.02 2.66
N THR A 602 -31.35 -26.04 1.88
CA THR A 602 -30.70 -26.35 0.59
C THR A 602 -31.40 -25.55 -0.49
N LEU A 603 -30.63 -24.75 -1.23
CA LEU A 603 -31.16 -23.86 -2.27
C LEU A 603 -30.88 -24.45 -3.65
N SER A 604 -31.87 -24.36 -4.55
CA SER A 604 -31.71 -24.65 -5.97
C SER A 604 -31.58 -23.36 -6.80
N SER A 605 -31.22 -23.48 -8.07
CA SER A 605 -30.83 -22.35 -8.94
C SER A 605 -31.96 -21.34 -9.28
N SER A 606 -33.15 -21.51 -8.75
CA SER A 606 -34.29 -20.59 -8.90
C SER A 606 -34.65 -19.95 -7.58
N SER A 607 -35.28 -18.77 -7.62
CA SER A 607 -35.74 -18.06 -6.42
C SER A 607 -36.59 -18.96 -5.52
N GLU A 608 -36.08 -19.26 -4.33
CA GLU A 608 -36.80 -20.10 -3.36
C GLU A 608 -37.07 -19.34 -2.07
N LYS A 609 -38.22 -19.68 -1.45
CA LYS A 609 -38.51 -19.25 -0.09
C LYS A 609 -38.18 -20.38 0.86
N GLY A 610 -37.10 -20.20 1.61
CA GLY A 610 -36.80 -21.09 2.72
C GLY A 610 -37.67 -20.79 3.93
N ARG A 611 -38.19 -21.83 4.57
CA ARG A 611 -38.95 -21.72 5.82
C ARG A 611 -38.16 -22.34 6.96
N VAL A 612 -38.12 -21.64 8.07
CA VAL A 612 -37.46 -22.06 9.29
C VAL A 612 -38.47 -22.11 10.41
N PHE A 613 -38.57 -23.26 11.06
CA PHE A 613 -39.46 -23.44 12.19
C PHE A 613 -38.80 -22.95 13.48
N ILE A 614 -39.46 -22.05 14.19
CA ILE A 614 -38.91 -21.45 15.41
C ILE A 614 -39.44 -22.16 16.66
N GLY A 615 -40.75 -22.25 16.84
CA GLY A 615 -41.39 -22.98 17.93
C GLY A 615 -41.13 -22.43 19.34
N ALA A 616 -40.52 -21.24 19.46
CA ALA A 616 -40.09 -20.66 20.73
C ALA A 616 -41.16 -19.76 21.36
N ARG A 617 -41.06 -19.56 22.70
CA ARG A 617 -41.84 -18.56 23.45
C ARG A 617 -40.87 -17.59 24.09
N SER A 618 -40.99 -16.31 23.78
CA SER A 618 -40.20 -15.24 24.38
C SER A 618 -40.81 -13.89 24.03
N ARG A 619 -40.33 -12.82 24.65
CA ARG A 619 -40.72 -11.45 24.31
C ARG A 619 -40.03 -10.95 23.07
N TRP A 620 -38.77 -11.36 22.83
CA TRP A 620 -37.90 -10.90 21.77
C TRP A 620 -37.33 -12.05 20.97
N LEU A 621 -37.14 -11.81 19.69
CA LEU A 621 -36.54 -12.76 18.73
C LEU A 621 -35.53 -12.04 17.84
N GLN A 622 -34.43 -12.70 17.53
CA GLN A 622 -33.50 -12.30 16.49
C GLN A 622 -33.20 -13.47 15.58
N LEU A 623 -33.07 -13.20 14.28
CA LEU A 623 -32.65 -14.18 13.28
C LEU A 623 -31.23 -13.89 12.82
N GLN A 624 -30.47 -14.94 12.61
CA GLN A 624 -29.16 -14.94 11.95
C GLN A 624 -29.20 -15.82 10.71
N ILE A 625 -28.70 -15.30 9.60
CA ILE A 625 -28.56 -16.02 8.32
C ILE A 625 -27.06 -16.18 8.07
N ILE A 626 -26.62 -17.41 7.83
CA ILE A 626 -25.19 -17.75 7.66
C ILE A 626 -25.03 -18.58 6.39
N ASN A 627 -24.03 -18.22 5.58
CA ASN A 627 -23.50 -19.06 4.53
C ASN A 627 -22.06 -19.44 4.85
N VAL A 628 -21.78 -20.71 5.02
CA VAL A 628 -20.44 -21.23 5.32
C VAL A 628 -19.77 -21.88 4.12
N THR A 629 -20.51 -22.10 3.03
CA THR A 629 -20.05 -22.86 1.86
C THR A 629 -19.38 -21.98 0.80
N GLY A 630 -19.46 -20.65 0.92
CA GLY A 630 -18.99 -19.72 -0.11
C GLY A 630 -19.86 -19.67 -1.37
N ALA A 631 -21.03 -20.32 -1.35
CA ALA A 631 -21.98 -20.22 -2.46
C ALA A 631 -22.50 -18.77 -2.57
N ALA A 632 -22.66 -18.29 -3.79
CA ALA A 632 -23.29 -16.99 -4.03
C ALA A 632 -24.77 -17.06 -3.65
N PHE A 633 -25.28 -16.03 -2.99
CA PHE A 633 -26.70 -15.88 -2.68
C PHE A 633 -27.08 -14.41 -2.54
N GLN A 634 -28.35 -14.12 -2.80
CA GLN A 634 -28.96 -12.83 -2.54
C GLN A 634 -30.22 -13.05 -1.71
N ILE A 635 -30.42 -12.24 -0.67
CA ILE A 635 -31.63 -12.31 0.16
C ILE A 635 -32.73 -11.52 -0.53
N LEU A 636 -33.80 -12.20 -0.92
CA LEU A 636 -34.98 -11.56 -1.48
C LEU A 636 -35.91 -11.09 -0.36
N PRO A 637 -36.18 -9.79 -0.26
CA PRO A 637 -37.13 -9.26 0.71
C PRO A 637 -38.61 -9.55 0.29
N PRO A 638 -39.56 -9.49 1.22
CA PRO A 638 -39.33 -9.30 2.66
C PRO A 638 -38.93 -10.60 3.37
N VAL A 639 -38.03 -10.50 4.38
CA VAL A 639 -37.93 -11.57 5.38
C VAL A 639 -39.11 -11.46 6.31
N THR A 640 -39.85 -12.55 6.45
CA THR A 640 -41.15 -12.56 7.16
C THR A 640 -41.07 -13.46 8.39
N ILE A 641 -41.50 -13.00 9.54
CA ILE A 641 -41.64 -13.78 10.76
C ILE A 641 -43.11 -13.83 11.14
N LYS A 642 -43.63 -15.06 11.38
CA LYS A 642 -44.99 -15.27 11.86
C LYS A 642 -45.00 -15.71 13.31
N ALA A 643 -45.89 -15.14 14.09
CA ALA A 643 -46.02 -15.40 15.51
C ALA A 643 -47.46 -15.23 16.01
N ILE A 644 -47.72 -15.66 17.22
CA ILE A 644 -48.98 -15.42 17.96
C ILE A 644 -48.67 -14.74 19.26
N ILE A 645 -49.40 -13.66 19.55
CA ILE A 645 -49.38 -12.99 20.85
C ILE A 645 -50.14 -13.84 21.85
N LEU A 646 -49.48 -14.18 22.95
CA LEU A 646 -50.13 -14.98 24.00
C LEU A 646 -51.01 -14.07 24.86
N LYS A 647 -52.25 -14.49 25.08
CA LYS A 647 -53.14 -13.80 26.04
C LYS A 647 -52.57 -13.88 27.46
N GLN A 648 -52.47 -12.75 28.14
CA GLN A 648 -52.23 -12.78 29.55
C GLN A 648 -53.38 -13.52 30.24
N ARG A 649 -53.08 -14.61 30.94
CA ARG A 649 -54.01 -15.16 31.92
C ARG A 649 -53.84 -14.31 33.18
N TYR A 650 -54.87 -13.53 33.48
CA TYR A 650 -55.02 -12.92 34.78
C TYR A 650 -55.29 -13.98 35.84
#